data_6326cac09cbfbc722e7debef4797c0f4
#
_entry.id   6326cac09cbfbc722e7debef4797c0f4
#
_cell.length_a   1.000
_cell.length_b   1.000
_cell.length_c   1.000
_cell.angle_alpha   90.00
_cell.angle_beta   90.00
_cell.angle_gamma   90.00
#
_symmetry.space_group_name_H-M   'P 1'
#
loop_
_entity.id
_entity.type
_entity.pdbx_description
1 polymer ?
#
loop_
_entity_poly.entity_id
_entity_poly.type
_entity_poly.pdbx_seq_one_letter_code
_entity_poly.pdbx_strand_id
1 'polypeptide(L)'
;MSPARKRRCASMDAQEPNESQWSPAQGMQAFRRQQRIDRSFRQKYVDTLSFRPDEFQIQAMDALEAGHSVLVAAPTGAGKTVVGEFAVALSLSSDSRAFYTTPIKALSNQKFADFQKRYGEERVGLLTGDTSINPDAPIIVMTTEVLRNMIYMGADLSTLSHVVLDEVHYLADRFRGPVWEEVLIHLPQHTRVVALSATVSNAEEFGEWIGQVRGSCEVIISETRPVPLFQHMLVDGELYDVYAPSRRGTGQSERLNPELLYACSPQGRRLSQRRFRSRPATVITLDRANLLPAIVFIFSRAGCEDAVSEVLASGVSLTTRSQAERIRNIAQSAVSSIPVEDYTVLGIDPWIRALERGVAAHHAGMLPLMKETVEKLFTMGLLRVVYATETLALGINMPARCVVIESLQKWNGAEHVRLSAGEFTQLSGRAGRRGIDVEGHVVVSGRRDIAPEEVAALASKRTYPLVSAFHPTYNMVVNLLAHSTRKATRKVLESSFAQFQADSSVVHLAQSARALEKDLDSLGEHVECSRGDAHEYFSMRDRLARLEKEASREHTSERRRQDQELFRSLKPGQVFDIGAKRKARRYLALELQHSAGMRPLLKTLGSDGRFHTLSLEDLSGSLELVAVLRIPPSEALRRHRGREEWAHRIRELRASGKSKKNSSLQALPIDREIAALRADIRRHPVHACPHRDEHARAGHTWAKKNAEYEKLLKRIDGRTNSVASQFDRVCAVLDRMGFLVDDRVMPSGEVLRRVFGERDLIVVEALQRGVWDNLSAPELAAIASTCVYQSRGEESAGVEPWTASSTALARAWEETFALSQSVITIENELGVPSTPELDPGLAQAVIAWANGATLTTAIWGTPLLAGDFVRWVRQVVDLLDQLRHVASPALAVKARDARQLLLRGVVTWDAE
;
A
#
# COMPACT_ATOMS: atom_id res chain seq x y z
N MET A 1 19.50 -27.31 -31.19
CA MET A 1 18.93 -26.56 -32.32
C MET A 1 17.53 -27.04 -32.57
N SER A 2 16.53 -26.27 -32.23
CA SER A 2 15.16 -26.47 -32.63
C SER A 2 14.51 -25.06 -32.76
N PRO A 3 13.82 -24.79 -33.88
CA PRO A 3 13.50 -23.42 -34.25
C PRO A 3 12.24 -22.90 -33.55
N ALA A 4 12.38 -21.70 -32.99
CA ALA A 4 11.30 -20.91 -32.47
C ALA A 4 10.25 -20.60 -33.56
N ARG A 5 9.02 -21.08 -33.38
CA ARG A 5 7.84 -20.66 -34.16
C ARG A 5 7.44 -19.23 -33.75
N LYS A 6 7.82 -18.29 -34.58
CA LYS A 6 7.22 -16.95 -34.60
C LYS A 6 5.75 -17.10 -35.05
N ARG A 7 4.79 -16.98 -34.15
CA ARG A 7 3.41 -16.73 -34.53
C ARG A 7 3.26 -15.24 -34.89
N ARG A 8 3.10 -14.98 -36.18
CA ARG A 8 2.61 -13.71 -36.70
C ARG A 8 1.15 -13.55 -36.26
N CYS A 9 0.83 -12.52 -35.46
CA CYS A 9 -0.52 -12.01 -35.40
C CYS A 9 -0.84 -11.35 -36.75
N ALA A 10 -1.60 -12.06 -37.55
CA ALA A 10 -2.31 -11.45 -38.67
C ALA A 10 -3.62 -10.90 -38.12
N SER A 11 -3.82 -9.60 -38.21
CA SER A 11 -5.12 -8.96 -38.13
C SER A 11 -5.94 -9.46 -39.30
N MET A 12 -6.74 -10.47 -39.07
CA MET A 12 -7.80 -10.83 -39.99
C MET A 12 -9.04 -10.02 -39.58
N ASP A 13 -9.35 -9.03 -40.38
CA ASP A 13 -10.73 -8.56 -40.55
C ASP A 13 -11.56 -9.80 -40.92
N ALA A 14 -12.25 -10.38 -39.96
CA ALA A 14 -13.20 -11.44 -40.20
C ALA A 14 -14.43 -10.79 -40.89
N GLN A 15 -14.35 -10.67 -42.20
CA GLN A 15 -15.55 -10.53 -42.98
C GLN A 15 -16.42 -11.77 -42.67
N GLU A 16 -17.61 -11.56 -42.14
CA GLU A 16 -18.61 -12.61 -41.96
C GLU A 16 -18.74 -13.38 -43.30
N PRO A 17 -18.62 -14.71 -43.30
CA PRO A 17 -18.71 -15.48 -44.54
C PRO A 17 -20.13 -15.29 -45.09
N ASN A 18 -20.19 -14.91 -46.36
CA ASN A 18 -21.42 -14.68 -47.11
C ASN A 18 -22.30 -15.94 -47.01
N GLU A 19 -23.50 -15.86 -46.45
CA GLU A 19 -24.43 -16.95 -46.18
C GLU A 19 -24.72 -17.81 -47.43
N SER A 20 -24.46 -17.26 -48.61
CA SER A 20 -24.62 -17.94 -49.90
C SER A 20 -23.59 -19.03 -50.22
N GLN A 21 -22.55 -19.22 -49.36
CA GLN A 21 -21.49 -20.22 -49.60
C GLN A 21 -21.53 -21.42 -48.62
N TRP A 22 -22.52 -21.51 -47.75
CA TRP A 22 -22.60 -22.60 -46.78
C TRP A 22 -23.22 -23.86 -47.40
N SER A 23 -22.63 -25.02 -47.12
CA SER A 23 -23.28 -26.29 -47.41
C SER A 23 -24.57 -26.44 -46.58
N PRO A 24 -25.57 -27.21 -47.03
CA PRO A 24 -26.79 -27.45 -46.26
C PRO A 24 -26.53 -27.92 -44.81
N ALA A 25 -25.47 -28.69 -44.58
CA ALA A 25 -25.05 -29.16 -43.27
C ALA A 25 -24.52 -28.02 -42.40
N GLN A 26 -23.71 -27.11 -42.97
CA GLN A 26 -23.20 -25.93 -42.30
C GLN A 26 -24.33 -24.93 -41.99
N GLY A 27 -25.25 -24.73 -42.91
CA GLY A 27 -26.44 -23.90 -42.69
C GLY A 27 -27.35 -24.45 -41.60
N MET A 28 -27.55 -25.78 -41.53
CA MET A 28 -28.34 -26.42 -40.46
C MET A 28 -27.60 -26.32 -39.10
N GLN A 29 -26.26 -26.45 -39.07
CA GLN A 29 -25.50 -26.27 -37.87
C GLN A 29 -25.54 -24.82 -37.38
N ALA A 30 -25.39 -23.84 -38.26
CA ALA A 30 -25.52 -22.42 -37.95
C ALA A 30 -26.92 -22.08 -37.45
N PHE A 31 -27.98 -22.58 -38.09
CA PHE A 31 -29.38 -22.41 -37.66
C PHE A 31 -29.62 -23.02 -36.27
N ARG A 32 -29.12 -24.23 -35.99
CA ARG A 32 -29.23 -24.85 -34.65
C ARG A 32 -28.45 -24.08 -33.60
N ARG A 33 -27.28 -23.55 -33.97
CA ARG A 33 -26.48 -22.69 -33.11
C ARG A 33 -27.23 -21.40 -32.82
N GLN A 34 -27.80 -20.75 -33.81
CA GLN A 34 -28.62 -19.55 -33.66
C GLN A 34 -29.84 -19.79 -32.78
N GLN A 35 -30.62 -20.86 -33.02
CA GLN A 35 -31.74 -21.24 -32.17
C GLN A 35 -31.34 -21.52 -30.70
N ARG A 36 -30.14 -22.09 -30.49
CA ARG A 36 -29.62 -22.32 -29.12
C ARG A 36 -29.27 -21.00 -28.46
N ILE A 37 -28.67 -20.05 -29.22
CA ILE A 37 -28.34 -18.69 -28.75
C ILE A 37 -29.63 -17.94 -28.40
N ASP A 38 -30.64 -17.93 -29.28
CA ASP A 38 -31.91 -17.23 -29.09
C ASP A 38 -32.72 -17.75 -27.88
N ARG A 39 -32.49 -19.00 -27.48
CA ARG A 39 -33.09 -19.62 -26.29
C ARG A 39 -32.25 -19.47 -25.02
N SER A 40 -31.02 -19.00 -25.12
CA SER A 40 -30.14 -18.85 -23.97
C SER A 40 -30.63 -17.77 -23.01
N PHE A 41 -30.37 -17.94 -21.70
CA PHE A 41 -30.66 -16.91 -20.73
C PHE A 41 -29.80 -15.65 -21.00
N ARG A 42 -28.55 -15.85 -21.45
CA ARG A 42 -27.67 -14.76 -21.86
C ARG A 42 -28.33 -13.84 -22.89
N GLN A 43 -28.93 -14.39 -23.96
CA GLN A 43 -29.57 -13.56 -24.99
C GLN A 43 -30.73 -12.76 -24.41
N LYS A 44 -31.58 -13.37 -23.61
CA LYS A 44 -32.67 -12.66 -22.91
C LYS A 44 -32.17 -11.53 -22.05
N TYR A 45 -31.05 -11.73 -21.34
CA TYR A 45 -30.45 -10.71 -20.53
C TYR A 45 -29.87 -9.57 -21.38
N VAL A 46 -29.15 -9.90 -22.46
CA VAL A 46 -28.57 -8.94 -23.42
C VAL A 46 -29.66 -8.04 -24.01
N ASP A 47 -30.82 -8.61 -24.33
CA ASP A 47 -31.95 -7.86 -24.88
C ASP A 47 -32.54 -6.84 -23.88
N THR A 48 -32.24 -6.97 -22.58
CA THR A 48 -32.61 -5.97 -21.55
C THR A 48 -31.64 -4.81 -21.44
N LEU A 49 -30.46 -4.92 -22.07
CA LEU A 49 -29.41 -3.89 -21.98
C LEU A 49 -29.68 -2.78 -23.01
N SER A 50 -29.38 -1.53 -22.63
CA SER A 50 -29.49 -0.36 -23.52
C SER A 50 -28.28 -0.19 -24.45
N PHE A 51 -27.30 -1.10 -24.39
CA PHE A 51 -26.05 -1.06 -25.14
C PHE A 51 -25.66 -2.48 -25.59
N ARG A 52 -24.78 -2.58 -26.59
CA ARG A 52 -24.23 -3.87 -27.04
C ARG A 52 -23.06 -4.26 -26.12
N PRO A 53 -23.08 -5.48 -25.52
CA PRO A 53 -21.97 -5.98 -24.73
C PRO A 53 -20.71 -6.19 -25.59
N ASP A 54 -19.55 -6.00 -24.96
CA ASP A 54 -18.26 -6.31 -25.55
C ASP A 54 -18.04 -7.83 -25.61
N GLU A 55 -17.16 -8.31 -26.48
CA GLU A 55 -16.91 -9.73 -26.71
C GLU A 55 -16.51 -10.47 -25.41
N PHE A 56 -15.64 -9.88 -24.59
CA PHE A 56 -15.23 -10.49 -23.32
C PHE A 56 -16.40 -10.65 -22.33
N GLN A 57 -17.38 -9.73 -22.36
CA GLN A 57 -18.58 -9.82 -21.52
C GLN A 57 -19.46 -10.98 -21.98
N ILE A 58 -19.63 -11.15 -23.32
CA ILE A 58 -20.38 -12.26 -23.90
C ILE A 58 -19.72 -13.60 -23.54
N GLN A 59 -18.41 -13.72 -23.70
CA GLN A 59 -17.66 -14.94 -23.34
C GLN A 59 -17.83 -15.29 -21.86
N ALA A 60 -17.76 -14.30 -20.96
CA ALA A 60 -17.96 -14.50 -19.54
C ALA A 60 -19.38 -14.94 -19.17
N MET A 61 -20.39 -14.37 -19.84
CA MET A 61 -21.79 -14.77 -19.66
C MET A 61 -22.03 -16.19 -20.15
N ASP A 62 -21.45 -16.58 -21.31
CA ASP A 62 -21.55 -17.93 -21.84
C ASP A 62 -20.93 -18.97 -20.90
N ALA A 63 -19.77 -18.67 -20.33
CA ALA A 63 -19.09 -19.53 -19.34
C ALA A 63 -19.92 -19.69 -18.06
N LEU A 64 -20.51 -18.61 -17.55
CA LEU A 64 -21.40 -18.65 -16.37
C LEU A 64 -22.66 -19.46 -16.62
N GLU A 65 -23.31 -19.29 -17.79
CA GLU A 65 -24.50 -20.07 -18.19
C GLU A 65 -24.15 -21.54 -18.35
N ALA A 66 -22.92 -21.87 -18.75
CA ALA A 66 -22.41 -23.25 -18.81
C ALA A 66 -22.07 -23.83 -17.41
N GLY A 67 -22.15 -23.05 -16.34
CA GLY A 67 -21.93 -23.48 -14.98
C GLY A 67 -20.46 -23.42 -14.52
N HIS A 68 -19.59 -22.66 -15.21
CA HIS A 68 -18.21 -22.43 -14.81
C HIS A 68 -18.09 -21.20 -13.90
N SER A 69 -17.10 -21.20 -13.00
CA SER A 69 -16.62 -19.96 -12.40
C SER A 69 -15.86 -19.15 -13.46
N VAL A 70 -15.78 -17.82 -13.31
CA VAL A 70 -15.08 -16.96 -14.26
C VAL A 70 -14.14 -15.99 -13.56
N LEU A 71 -12.98 -15.77 -14.15
CA LEU A 71 -12.08 -14.67 -13.83
C LEU A 71 -12.06 -13.71 -15.02
N VAL A 72 -12.52 -12.49 -14.80
CA VAL A 72 -12.50 -11.43 -15.83
C VAL A 72 -11.44 -10.43 -15.49
N ALA A 73 -10.35 -10.41 -16.24
CA ALA A 73 -9.26 -9.45 -16.13
C ALA A 73 -9.36 -8.42 -17.27
N ALA A 74 -9.84 -7.22 -16.96
CA ALA A 74 -10.02 -6.16 -17.95
C ALA A 74 -9.74 -4.77 -17.37
N PRO A 75 -9.39 -3.75 -18.18
CA PRO A 75 -9.08 -2.41 -17.72
C PRO A 75 -10.22 -1.81 -16.89
N THR A 76 -9.87 -0.87 -16.00
CA THR A 76 -10.87 -0.08 -15.28
C THR A 76 -11.73 0.70 -16.29
N GLY A 77 -13.05 0.73 -16.09
CA GLY A 77 -13.99 1.36 -17.02
C GLY A 77 -14.39 0.49 -18.21
N ALA A 78 -13.88 -0.73 -18.39
CA ALA A 78 -14.29 -1.66 -19.45
C ALA A 78 -15.72 -2.22 -19.28
N GLY A 79 -16.36 -2.02 -18.13
CA GLY A 79 -17.72 -2.52 -17.86
C GLY A 79 -17.77 -3.95 -17.34
N LYS A 80 -16.76 -4.41 -16.59
CA LYS A 80 -16.72 -5.74 -15.93
C LYS A 80 -17.96 -6.02 -15.08
N THR A 81 -18.51 -5.00 -14.45
CA THR A 81 -19.70 -5.07 -13.59
C THR A 81 -20.90 -5.76 -14.25
N VAL A 82 -21.06 -5.61 -15.58
CA VAL A 82 -22.14 -6.24 -16.34
C VAL A 82 -22.12 -7.77 -16.21
N VAL A 83 -20.92 -8.37 -16.11
CA VAL A 83 -20.76 -9.82 -15.90
C VAL A 83 -21.25 -10.23 -14.50
N GLY A 84 -20.92 -9.43 -13.46
CA GLY A 84 -21.43 -9.65 -12.11
C GLY A 84 -22.95 -9.48 -12.01
N GLU A 85 -23.50 -8.47 -12.70
CA GLU A 85 -24.96 -8.26 -12.80
C GLU A 85 -25.67 -9.40 -13.54
N PHE A 86 -25.05 -9.96 -14.56
CA PHE A 86 -25.55 -11.17 -15.24
C PHE A 86 -25.61 -12.37 -14.28
N ALA A 87 -24.57 -12.60 -13.48
CA ALA A 87 -24.55 -13.69 -12.49
C ALA A 87 -25.68 -13.54 -11.45
N VAL A 88 -25.95 -12.31 -11.00
CA VAL A 88 -27.09 -12.00 -10.12
C VAL A 88 -28.42 -12.34 -10.82
N ALA A 89 -28.60 -11.91 -12.07
CA ALA A 89 -29.80 -12.20 -12.83
C ALA A 89 -29.99 -13.72 -13.08
N LEU A 90 -28.88 -14.44 -13.33
CA LEU A 90 -28.88 -15.89 -13.53
C LEU A 90 -29.29 -16.62 -12.24
N SER A 91 -28.79 -16.20 -11.08
CA SER A 91 -29.22 -16.74 -9.78
C SER A 91 -30.71 -16.56 -9.54
N LEU A 92 -31.22 -15.37 -9.77
CA LEU A 92 -32.66 -15.07 -9.62
C LEU A 92 -33.55 -15.90 -10.56
N SER A 93 -33.06 -16.22 -11.75
CA SER A 93 -33.80 -17.05 -12.71
C SER A 93 -33.96 -18.51 -12.27
N SER A 94 -33.11 -18.97 -11.36
CA SER A 94 -33.10 -20.31 -10.76
C SER A 94 -33.58 -20.32 -9.30
N ASP A 95 -34.26 -19.27 -8.86
CA ASP A 95 -34.76 -19.10 -7.48
C ASP A 95 -33.68 -19.32 -6.40
N SER A 96 -32.46 -18.90 -6.67
CA SER A 96 -31.31 -19.01 -5.80
C SER A 96 -30.75 -17.63 -5.39
N ARG A 97 -29.93 -17.63 -4.33
CA ARG A 97 -29.33 -16.40 -3.82
C ARG A 97 -28.04 -16.06 -4.56
N ALA A 98 -27.77 -14.76 -4.65
CA ALA A 98 -26.50 -14.20 -5.15
C ALA A 98 -25.92 -13.19 -4.14
N PHE A 99 -24.62 -13.32 -3.87
CA PHE A 99 -23.90 -12.34 -3.07
C PHE A 99 -22.96 -11.53 -3.97
N TYR A 100 -23.02 -10.22 -3.83
CA TYR A 100 -22.12 -9.29 -4.52
C TYR A 100 -21.18 -8.66 -3.50
N THR A 101 -19.91 -9.04 -3.53
CA THR A 101 -18.94 -8.52 -2.55
C THR A 101 -18.05 -7.45 -3.15
N THR A 102 -17.71 -6.45 -2.34
CA THR A 102 -16.81 -5.36 -2.70
C THR A 102 -15.74 -5.14 -1.63
N PRO A 103 -14.59 -4.53 -1.97
CA PRO A 103 -13.51 -4.31 -1.00
C PRO A 103 -13.79 -3.21 0.02
N ILE A 104 -14.77 -2.33 -0.22
CA ILE A 104 -15.05 -1.18 0.65
C ILE A 104 -16.53 -0.86 0.72
N LYS A 105 -16.99 -0.35 1.87
CA LYS A 105 -18.39 0.02 2.16
C LYS A 105 -18.99 0.97 1.10
N ALA A 106 -18.26 1.98 0.65
CA ALA A 106 -18.76 2.94 -0.33
C ALA A 106 -19.20 2.28 -1.66
N LEU A 107 -18.45 1.28 -2.13
CA LEU A 107 -18.84 0.48 -3.30
C LEU A 107 -20.07 -0.38 -3.03
N SER A 108 -20.14 -0.98 -1.83
CA SER A 108 -21.32 -1.74 -1.43
C SER A 108 -22.58 -0.87 -1.46
N ASN A 109 -22.52 0.32 -0.88
CA ASN A 109 -23.64 1.27 -0.87
C ASN A 109 -24.07 1.68 -2.29
N GLN A 110 -23.09 1.97 -3.16
CA GLN A 110 -23.36 2.29 -4.56
C GLN A 110 -24.05 1.14 -5.29
N LYS A 111 -23.52 -0.07 -5.18
CA LYS A 111 -24.09 -1.26 -5.81
C LYS A 111 -25.46 -1.62 -5.26
N PHE A 112 -25.64 -1.45 -3.96
CA PHE A 112 -26.93 -1.63 -3.31
C PHE A 112 -28.00 -0.71 -3.93
N ALA A 113 -27.71 0.59 -4.04
CA ALA A 113 -28.61 1.55 -4.68
C ALA A 113 -28.87 1.24 -6.16
N ASP A 114 -27.86 0.78 -6.91
CA ASP A 114 -28.03 0.37 -8.31
C ASP A 114 -28.94 -0.85 -8.44
N PHE A 115 -28.77 -1.85 -7.57
CA PHE A 115 -29.60 -3.05 -7.57
C PHE A 115 -31.01 -2.79 -7.09
N GLN A 116 -31.22 -1.93 -6.08
CA GLN A 116 -32.57 -1.52 -5.65
C GLN A 116 -33.37 -0.88 -6.79
N LYS A 117 -32.74 0.01 -7.56
CA LYS A 117 -33.38 0.61 -8.76
C LYS A 117 -33.78 -0.43 -9.81
N ARG A 118 -33.02 -1.49 -9.95
CA ARG A 118 -33.22 -2.52 -10.99
C ARG A 118 -34.17 -3.64 -10.56
N TYR A 119 -34.06 -4.09 -9.31
CA TYR A 119 -34.76 -5.30 -8.81
C TYR A 119 -35.83 -5.01 -7.76
N GLY A 120 -35.93 -3.78 -7.27
CA GLY A 120 -36.83 -3.37 -6.17
C GLY A 120 -36.19 -3.52 -4.79
N GLU A 121 -36.67 -2.73 -3.82
CA GLU A 121 -36.12 -2.65 -2.48
C GLU A 121 -36.25 -3.97 -1.70
N GLU A 122 -37.36 -4.69 -1.86
CA GLU A 122 -37.63 -5.94 -1.14
C GLU A 122 -36.68 -7.09 -1.52
N ARG A 123 -36.08 -7.04 -2.73
CA ARG A 123 -35.22 -8.10 -3.25
C ARG A 123 -33.75 -7.90 -3.02
N VAL A 124 -33.36 -6.77 -2.47
CA VAL A 124 -31.94 -6.40 -2.29
C VAL A 124 -31.64 -6.09 -0.83
N GLY A 125 -30.60 -6.70 -0.31
CA GLY A 125 -30.07 -6.49 1.02
C GLY A 125 -28.69 -5.87 0.99
N LEU A 126 -28.31 -5.23 2.10
CA LEU A 126 -26.97 -4.66 2.34
C LEU A 126 -26.43 -5.16 3.68
N LEU A 127 -25.24 -5.76 3.65
CA LEU A 127 -24.52 -6.17 4.85
C LEU A 127 -23.12 -5.58 4.84
N THR A 128 -22.85 -4.66 5.77
CA THR A 128 -21.51 -4.10 6.03
C THR A 128 -21.18 -4.22 7.51
N GLY A 129 -20.01 -3.85 7.95
CA GLY A 129 -19.62 -3.98 9.36
C GLY A 129 -20.57 -3.27 10.34
N ASP A 130 -21.24 -2.22 9.88
CA ASP A 130 -22.07 -1.33 10.70
C ASP A 130 -23.53 -1.21 10.21
N THR A 131 -23.87 -1.84 9.08
CA THR A 131 -25.20 -1.72 8.46
C THR A 131 -25.73 -3.10 8.07
N SER A 132 -26.98 -3.39 8.46
CA SER A 132 -27.71 -4.60 8.07
C SER A 132 -29.11 -4.23 7.61
N ILE A 133 -29.34 -4.32 6.31
CA ILE A 133 -30.63 -4.05 5.65
C ILE A 133 -31.04 -5.29 4.91
N ASN A 134 -32.23 -5.81 5.17
CA ASN A 134 -32.84 -6.96 4.51
C ASN A 134 -31.88 -8.17 4.32
N PRO A 135 -31.38 -8.77 5.44
CA PRO A 135 -30.32 -9.79 5.39
C PRO A 135 -30.74 -11.10 4.71
N ASP A 136 -32.03 -11.34 4.55
CA ASP A 136 -32.58 -12.55 3.94
C ASP A 136 -32.93 -12.37 2.45
N ALA A 137 -32.68 -11.22 1.88
CA ALA A 137 -32.94 -10.94 0.48
C ALA A 137 -32.24 -11.93 -0.47
N PRO A 138 -32.80 -12.20 -1.65
CA PRO A 138 -32.18 -13.05 -2.66
C PRO A 138 -30.89 -12.45 -3.24
N ILE A 139 -30.75 -11.13 -3.25
CA ILE A 139 -29.54 -10.42 -3.64
C ILE A 139 -28.99 -9.72 -2.39
N ILE A 140 -27.78 -10.05 -1.99
CA ILE A 140 -27.11 -9.34 -0.91
C ILE A 140 -25.83 -8.70 -1.41
N VAL A 141 -25.73 -7.39 -1.21
CA VAL A 141 -24.50 -6.64 -1.41
C VAL A 141 -23.78 -6.52 -0.07
N MET A 142 -22.48 -6.84 -0.04
CA MET A 142 -21.72 -6.84 1.19
C MET A 142 -20.24 -6.55 0.99
N THR A 143 -19.51 -6.28 2.08
CA THR A 143 -18.05 -6.31 2.02
C THR A 143 -17.53 -7.75 2.11
N THR A 144 -16.36 -8.01 1.55
CA THR A 144 -15.78 -9.36 1.49
C THR A 144 -15.51 -9.90 2.89
N GLU A 145 -15.16 -9.04 3.85
CA GLU A 145 -14.97 -9.39 5.26
C GLU A 145 -16.24 -9.92 5.92
N VAL A 146 -17.39 -9.36 5.58
CA VAL A 146 -18.68 -9.83 6.11
C VAL A 146 -18.97 -11.26 5.61
N LEU A 147 -18.72 -11.53 4.32
CA LEU A 147 -18.90 -12.87 3.77
C LEU A 147 -17.99 -13.89 4.48
N ARG A 148 -16.71 -13.55 4.68
CA ARG A 148 -15.80 -14.41 5.46
C ARG A 148 -16.34 -14.71 6.86
N ASN A 149 -16.80 -13.67 7.57
CA ASN A 149 -17.34 -13.85 8.92
C ASN A 149 -18.60 -14.73 8.93
N MET A 150 -19.48 -14.60 7.94
CA MET A 150 -20.64 -15.49 7.78
C MET A 150 -20.23 -16.94 7.57
N ILE A 151 -19.20 -17.20 6.76
CA ILE A 151 -18.65 -18.55 6.55
C ILE A 151 -18.14 -19.12 7.86
N TYR A 152 -17.36 -18.37 8.62
CA TYR A 152 -16.79 -18.81 9.91
C TYR A 152 -17.85 -19.01 11.01
N MET A 153 -18.94 -18.25 10.96
CA MET A 153 -20.08 -18.44 11.87
C MET A 153 -20.99 -19.61 11.48
N GLY A 154 -20.70 -20.29 10.36
CA GLY A 154 -21.51 -21.42 9.88
C GLY A 154 -22.86 -21.00 9.33
N ALA A 155 -22.97 -19.81 8.73
CA ALA A 155 -24.19 -19.39 8.06
C ALA A 155 -24.65 -20.38 6.99
N ASP A 156 -25.96 -20.58 6.85
CA ASP A 156 -26.50 -21.43 5.80
C ASP A 156 -26.32 -20.78 4.41
N LEU A 157 -25.45 -21.38 3.61
CA LEU A 157 -25.14 -20.97 2.24
C LEU A 157 -25.64 -22.00 1.20
N SER A 158 -26.55 -22.91 1.58
CA SER A 158 -27.03 -23.99 0.71
C SER A 158 -27.76 -23.48 -0.54
N THR A 159 -28.43 -22.33 -0.46
CA THR A 159 -29.17 -21.68 -1.54
C THR A 159 -28.30 -20.69 -2.36
N LEU A 160 -27.02 -20.49 -1.99
CA LEU A 160 -26.13 -19.54 -2.63
C LEU A 160 -25.54 -20.10 -3.91
N SER A 161 -25.99 -19.65 -5.08
CA SER A 161 -25.51 -20.16 -6.37
C SER A 161 -24.29 -19.40 -6.88
N HIS A 162 -24.25 -18.08 -6.74
CA HIS A 162 -23.15 -17.25 -7.25
C HIS A 162 -22.64 -16.26 -6.20
N VAL A 163 -21.32 -16.07 -6.18
CA VAL A 163 -20.64 -15.01 -5.46
C VAL A 163 -19.83 -14.17 -6.43
N VAL A 164 -20.11 -12.88 -6.49
CA VAL A 164 -19.31 -11.91 -7.23
C VAL A 164 -18.26 -11.33 -6.28
N LEU A 165 -16.99 -11.51 -6.61
CA LEU A 165 -15.84 -10.90 -5.95
C LEU A 165 -15.37 -9.73 -6.81
N ASP A 166 -15.87 -8.54 -6.51
CA ASP A 166 -15.46 -7.35 -7.27
C ASP A 166 -14.09 -6.85 -6.79
N GLU A 167 -13.31 -6.34 -7.74
CA GLU A 167 -11.96 -5.85 -7.53
C GLU A 167 -11.03 -6.89 -6.82
N VAL A 168 -11.10 -8.16 -7.28
CA VAL A 168 -10.37 -9.28 -6.64
C VAL A 168 -8.85 -9.07 -6.57
N HIS A 169 -8.29 -8.14 -7.34
CA HIS A 169 -6.87 -7.78 -7.25
C HIS A 169 -6.46 -7.14 -5.90
N TYR A 170 -7.42 -6.77 -5.05
CA TYR A 170 -7.18 -6.45 -3.64
C TYR A 170 -6.62 -7.62 -2.81
N LEU A 171 -6.63 -8.83 -3.34
CA LEU A 171 -5.92 -9.96 -2.74
C LEU A 171 -4.43 -9.66 -2.50
N ALA A 172 -3.83 -8.72 -3.25
CA ALA A 172 -2.47 -8.24 -3.02
C ALA A 172 -2.35 -7.20 -1.89
N ASP A 173 -3.45 -6.71 -1.32
CA ASP A 173 -3.42 -5.78 -0.19
C ASP A 173 -2.92 -6.48 1.07
N ARG A 174 -1.93 -5.87 1.76
CA ARG A 174 -1.27 -6.46 2.93
C ARG A 174 -2.23 -6.77 4.08
N PHE A 175 -3.24 -5.94 4.28
CA PHE A 175 -4.14 -6.02 5.44
C PHE A 175 -5.43 -6.79 5.13
N ARG A 176 -5.97 -6.60 3.93
CA ARG A 176 -7.26 -7.16 3.53
C ARG A 176 -7.15 -8.35 2.58
N GLY A 177 -6.01 -8.50 1.90
CA GLY A 177 -5.80 -9.54 0.90
C GLY A 177 -6.15 -10.96 1.35
N PRO A 178 -5.73 -11.39 2.55
CA PRO A 178 -6.04 -12.73 3.05
C PRO A 178 -7.52 -13.11 3.00
N VAL A 179 -8.42 -12.15 3.20
CA VAL A 179 -9.87 -12.37 3.24
C VAL A 179 -10.42 -12.95 1.93
N TRP A 180 -9.88 -12.53 0.77
CA TRP A 180 -10.32 -13.05 -0.53
C TRP A 180 -9.96 -14.52 -0.72
N GLU A 181 -8.77 -14.92 -0.28
CA GLU A 181 -8.35 -16.33 -0.35
C GLU A 181 -9.18 -17.19 0.62
N GLU A 182 -9.40 -16.72 1.84
CA GLU A 182 -10.24 -17.38 2.83
C GLU A 182 -11.65 -17.64 2.26
N VAL A 183 -12.27 -16.63 1.65
CA VAL A 183 -13.58 -16.76 1.02
C VAL A 183 -13.54 -17.77 -0.12
N LEU A 184 -12.58 -17.68 -1.05
CA LEU A 184 -12.45 -18.57 -2.19
C LEU A 184 -12.27 -20.04 -1.77
N ILE A 185 -11.50 -20.29 -0.72
CA ILE A 185 -11.19 -21.64 -0.23
C ILE A 185 -12.41 -22.25 0.49
N HIS A 186 -13.13 -21.44 1.29
CA HIS A 186 -14.15 -21.96 2.19
C HIS A 186 -15.58 -21.87 1.69
N LEU A 187 -15.85 -21.20 0.55
CA LEU A 187 -17.18 -21.23 -0.07
C LEU A 187 -17.63 -22.64 -0.39
N PRO A 188 -18.92 -22.99 -0.29
CA PRO A 188 -19.46 -24.28 -0.72
C PRO A 188 -19.10 -24.62 -2.18
N GLN A 189 -18.79 -25.86 -2.49
CA GLN A 189 -18.33 -26.28 -3.82
C GLN A 189 -19.36 -26.05 -4.94
N HIS A 190 -20.65 -26.04 -4.62
CA HIS A 190 -21.72 -25.77 -5.59
C HIS A 190 -21.80 -24.28 -5.98
N THR A 191 -21.27 -23.36 -5.14
CA THR A 191 -21.32 -21.92 -5.40
C THR A 191 -20.31 -21.55 -6.49
N ARG A 192 -20.76 -20.87 -7.54
CA ARG A 192 -19.91 -20.38 -8.63
C ARG A 192 -19.34 -19.00 -8.28
N VAL A 193 -18.11 -18.76 -8.68
CA VAL A 193 -17.40 -17.51 -8.40
C VAL A 193 -17.27 -16.67 -9.66
N VAL A 194 -17.57 -15.38 -9.54
CA VAL A 194 -17.34 -14.36 -10.56
C VAL A 194 -16.30 -13.39 -10.04
N ALA A 195 -15.04 -13.63 -10.37
CA ALA A 195 -13.91 -12.81 -9.96
C ALA A 195 -13.68 -11.69 -11.00
N LEU A 196 -13.89 -10.44 -10.60
CA LEU A 196 -13.66 -9.26 -11.44
C LEU A 196 -12.37 -8.56 -11.02
N SER A 197 -11.44 -8.44 -11.96
CA SER A 197 -10.10 -7.90 -11.72
C SER A 197 -9.75 -6.76 -12.68
N ALA A 198 -8.86 -5.86 -12.24
CA ALA A 198 -8.09 -5.04 -13.16
C ALA A 198 -7.15 -5.93 -14.01
N THR A 199 -6.49 -5.36 -15.01
CA THR A 199 -5.52 -6.11 -15.81
C THR A 199 -4.28 -6.48 -14.98
N VAL A 200 -4.10 -7.78 -14.75
CA VAL A 200 -2.94 -8.35 -14.05
C VAL A 200 -2.14 -9.23 -15.01
N SER A 201 -0.82 -9.29 -14.80
CA SER A 201 0.08 -10.00 -15.74
C SER A 201 0.04 -11.53 -15.59
N ASN A 202 -0.46 -12.02 -14.46
CA ASN A 202 -0.57 -13.45 -14.13
C ASN A 202 -2.02 -13.88 -13.91
N ALA A 203 -2.95 -13.33 -14.70
CA ALA A 203 -4.35 -13.70 -14.61
C ALA A 203 -4.58 -15.20 -14.86
N GLU A 204 -3.81 -15.81 -15.78
CA GLU A 204 -3.88 -17.25 -16.07
C GLU A 204 -3.47 -18.09 -14.85
N GLU A 205 -2.37 -17.72 -14.17
CA GLU A 205 -1.91 -18.37 -12.93
C GLU A 205 -2.98 -18.29 -11.83
N PHE A 206 -3.59 -17.12 -11.67
CA PHE A 206 -4.62 -16.91 -10.67
C PHE A 206 -5.91 -17.68 -11.01
N GLY A 207 -6.29 -17.71 -12.28
CA GLY A 207 -7.44 -18.49 -12.74
C GLY A 207 -7.24 -20.00 -12.64
N GLU A 208 -6.02 -20.50 -12.90
CA GLU A 208 -5.64 -21.90 -12.68
C GLU A 208 -5.81 -22.28 -11.20
N TRP A 209 -5.33 -21.43 -10.28
CA TRP A 209 -5.54 -21.64 -8.85
C TRP A 209 -7.03 -21.67 -8.47
N ILE A 210 -7.84 -20.69 -8.95
CA ILE A 210 -9.30 -20.70 -8.73
C ILE A 210 -9.89 -22.02 -9.26
N GLY A 211 -9.47 -22.48 -10.44
CA GLY A 211 -9.90 -23.74 -11.02
C GLY A 211 -9.56 -24.95 -10.14
N GLN A 212 -8.37 -24.99 -9.53
CA GLN A 212 -7.99 -26.05 -8.60
C GLN A 212 -8.85 -26.05 -7.33
N VAL A 213 -9.17 -24.88 -6.79
CA VAL A 213 -9.95 -24.73 -5.55
C VAL A 213 -11.45 -24.90 -5.80
N ARG A 214 -11.98 -24.46 -6.96
CA ARG A 214 -13.42 -24.36 -7.24
C ARG A 214 -13.92 -25.33 -8.31
N GLY A 215 -13.03 -26.18 -8.85
CA GLY A 215 -13.37 -27.21 -9.86
C GLY A 215 -13.23 -26.73 -11.31
N SER A 216 -13.70 -25.57 -11.67
CA SER A 216 -13.51 -25.01 -13.01
C SER A 216 -13.56 -23.50 -12.99
N CYS A 217 -12.65 -22.84 -13.71
CA CYS A 217 -12.62 -21.39 -13.88
C CYS A 217 -12.20 -21.04 -15.30
N GLU A 218 -13.04 -20.29 -16.00
CA GLU A 218 -12.69 -19.72 -17.29
C GLU A 218 -12.03 -18.36 -17.11
N VAL A 219 -10.85 -18.19 -17.71
CA VAL A 219 -10.07 -16.94 -17.63
C VAL A 219 -10.30 -16.11 -18.88
N ILE A 220 -10.93 -14.95 -18.70
CA ILE A 220 -11.25 -14.05 -19.80
C ILE A 220 -10.43 -12.78 -19.63
N ILE A 221 -9.51 -12.53 -20.54
CA ILE A 221 -8.61 -11.39 -20.52
C ILE A 221 -8.98 -10.44 -21.65
N SER A 222 -9.15 -9.16 -21.32
CA SER A 222 -9.29 -8.09 -22.30
C SER A 222 -8.28 -6.99 -22.00
N GLU A 223 -7.48 -6.64 -22.98
CA GLU A 223 -6.54 -5.51 -22.90
C GLU A 223 -7.10 -4.25 -23.56
N THR A 224 -8.24 -4.37 -24.23
CA THR A 224 -8.85 -3.27 -24.97
C THR A 224 -9.47 -2.26 -24.02
N ARG A 225 -9.00 -1.03 -24.07
CA ARG A 225 -9.58 0.06 -23.30
C ARG A 225 -10.67 0.75 -24.13
N PRO A 226 -11.90 0.88 -23.61
CA PRO A 226 -13.02 1.51 -24.36
C PRO A 226 -12.74 2.96 -24.76
N VAL A 227 -12.03 3.71 -23.93
CA VAL A 227 -11.62 5.10 -24.16
C VAL A 227 -10.11 5.15 -24.24
N PRO A 228 -9.51 5.49 -25.40
CA PRO A 228 -8.06 5.61 -25.56
C PRO A 228 -7.46 6.60 -24.55
N LEU A 229 -6.24 6.35 -24.08
CA LEU A 229 -5.58 7.14 -23.05
C LEU A 229 -4.32 7.81 -23.61
N PHE A 230 -4.27 9.14 -23.54
CA PHE A 230 -3.13 9.94 -23.96
C PHE A 230 -2.32 10.39 -22.75
N GLN A 231 -1.00 10.30 -22.88
CA GLN A 231 -0.04 10.61 -21.81
C GLN A 231 0.62 11.97 -22.10
N HIS A 232 0.62 12.85 -21.10
CA HIS A 232 1.21 14.17 -21.17
C HIS A 232 2.11 14.46 -19.97
N MET A 233 3.03 15.39 -20.12
CA MET A 233 3.75 16.03 -19.02
C MET A 233 3.51 17.55 -19.06
N LEU A 234 3.27 18.11 -17.87
CA LEU A 234 3.14 19.55 -17.68
C LEU A 234 4.50 20.12 -17.23
N VAL A 235 5.25 20.72 -18.15
CA VAL A 235 6.58 21.28 -17.89
C VAL A 235 6.52 22.80 -18.05
N ASP A 236 6.94 23.53 -17.02
CA ASP A 236 6.95 25.01 -16.99
C ASP A 236 5.60 25.66 -17.38
N GLY A 237 4.52 24.92 -17.20
CA GLY A 237 3.13 25.31 -17.45
C GLY A 237 2.68 25.13 -18.90
N GLU A 238 3.45 24.44 -19.69
CA GLU A 238 3.07 23.97 -21.02
C GLU A 238 2.86 22.47 -21.02
N LEU A 239 1.87 22.02 -21.78
CA LEU A 239 1.49 20.62 -21.88
C LEU A 239 2.21 20.01 -23.08
N TYR A 240 2.98 18.96 -22.83
CA TYR A 240 3.69 18.18 -23.85
C TYR A 240 3.17 16.75 -23.89
N ASP A 241 2.97 16.21 -25.07
CA ASP A 241 2.72 14.80 -25.25
C ASP A 241 3.98 14.01 -24.86
N VAL A 242 3.82 12.88 -24.14
CA VAL A 242 4.96 12.01 -23.76
C VAL A 242 5.54 11.33 -24.99
N TYR A 243 4.68 10.95 -25.93
CA TYR A 243 5.06 10.26 -27.15
C TYR A 243 4.94 11.16 -28.38
N ALA A 244 5.86 10.99 -29.32
CA ALA A 244 5.80 11.69 -30.60
C ALA A 244 4.59 11.23 -31.43
N PRO A 245 4.00 12.09 -32.26
CA PRO A 245 2.90 11.70 -33.14
C PRO A 245 3.32 10.57 -34.10
N SER A 246 2.42 9.62 -34.32
CA SER A 246 2.68 8.50 -35.23
C SER A 246 2.72 8.98 -36.68
N ARG A 247 3.76 8.59 -37.41
CA ARG A 247 3.89 8.88 -38.86
C ARG A 247 2.80 8.23 -39.72
N ARG A 248 2.03 7.27 -39.19
CA ARG A 248 0.97 6.54 -39.92
C ARG A 248 -0.45 6.99 -39.59
N GLY A 249 -0.63 8.12 -38.89
CA GLY A 249 -1.93 8.75 -38.67
C GLY A 249 -2.91 8.03 -37.71
N THR A 250 -2.60 6.82 -37.26
CA THR A 250 -3.44 6.07 -36.32
C THR A 250 -2.61 5.55 -35.16
N GLY A 251 -2.74 6.19 -33.99
CA GLY A 251 -2.09 5.75 -32.74
C GLY A 251 -0.89 6.59 -32.29
N GLN A 252 -0.49 6.40 -31.02
CA GLN A 252 0.72 6.98 -30.46
C GLN A 252 1.96 6.21 -30.94
N SER A 253 3.06 6.93 -31.19
CA SER A 253 4.37 6.32 -31.45
C SER A 253 4.94 5.76 -30.13
N GLU A 254 5.71 4.71 -30.16
CA GLU A 254 6.50 4.25 -28.99
C GLU A 254 7.71 5.15 -28.69
N ARG A 255 7.97 6.14 -29.55
CA ARG A 255 9.11 7.03 -29.41
C ARG A 255 8.74 8.26 -28.58
N LEU A 256 9.58 8.59 -27.61
CA LEU A 256 9.44 9.79 -26.79
C LEU A 256 9.45 11.07 -27.64
N ASN A 257 8.67 12.07 -27.22
CA ASN A 257 8.59 13.36 -27.88
C ASN A 257 9.92 14.14 -27.70
N PRO A 258 10.62 14.51 -28.80
CA PRO A 258 11.88 15.25 -28.73
C PRO A 258 11.73 16.63 -28.06
N GLU A 259 10.59 17.30 -28.23
CA GLU A 259 10.32 18.61 -27.63
C GLU A 259 10.23 18.50 -26.09
N LEU A 260 9.57 17.45 -25.59
CA LEU A 260 9.50 17.15 -24.16
C LEU A 260 10.88 16.85 -23.59
N LEU A 261 11.67 16.01 -24.28
CA LEU A 261 13.05 15.71 -23.88
C LEU A 261 13.90 16.96 -23.80
N TYR A 262 13.77 17.87 -24.77
CA TYR A 262 14.47 19.15 -24.74
C TYR A 262 13.98 20.04 -23.59
N ALA A 263 12.67 20.19 -23.38
CA ALA A 263 12.10 20.99 -22.29
C ALA A 263 12.56 20.48 -20.90
N CYS A 264 12.72 19.17 -20.72
CA CYS A 264 13.22 18.55 -19.48
C CYS A 264 14.76 18.57 -19.36
N SER A 265 15.51 18.89 -20.41
CA SER A 265 16.98 18.93 -20.40
C SER A 265 17.52 20.09 -19.55
N PRO A 266 18.78 20.00 -19.05
CA PRO A 266 19.40 21.11 -18.33
C PRO A 266 19.48 22.41 -19.14
N GLN A 267 19.58 22.32 -20.48
CA GLN A 267 19.61 23.47 -21.39
C GLN A 267 18.21 24.10 -21.53
N GLY A 268 17.16 23.31 -21.77
CA GLY A 268 15.79 23.77 -21.83
C GLY A 268 15.34 24.46 -20.55
N ARG A 269 15.62 23.86 -19.42
CA ARG A 269 15.32 24.41 -18.08
C ARG A 269 16.07 25.71 -17.73
N ARG A 270 17.27 25.93 -18.26
CA ARG A 270 18.02 27.19 -18.08
C ARG A 270 17.44 28.34 -18.87
N LEU A 271 16.82 28.07 -20.01
CA LEU A 271 16.15 29.07 -20.84
C LEU A 271 14.79 29.46 -20.26
N SER A 272 14.15 28.56 -19.53
CA SER A 272 12.93 28.83 -18.81
C SER A 272 13.25 29.52 -17.48
N GLN A 273 13.25 30.85 -17.47
CA GLN A 273 13.31 31.66 -16.24
C GLN A 273 11.99 31.61 -15.44
N ARG A 274 11.03 30.76 -15.84
CA ARG A 274 9.71 30.69 -15.24
C ARG A 274 9.76 29.86 -13.96
N ARG A 275 9.36 30.51 -12.86
CA ARG A 275 9.14 29.87 -11.55
C ARG A 275 8.13 28.73 -11.69
N PHE A 276 8.27 27.68 -10.88
CA PHE A 276 7.24 26.68 -10.63
C PHE A 276 5.86 27.35 -10.67
N ARG A 277 4.99 26.92 -11.61
CA ARG A 277 3.64 27.48 -11.67
C ARG A 277 2.82 26.88 -10.55
N SER A 278 2.01 27.75 -9.91
CA SER A 278 1.08 27.39 -8.84
C SER A 278 -0.02 26.46 -9.36
N ARG A 279 -0.64 25.72 -8.47
CA ARG A 279 -1.78 24.86 -8.78
C ARG A 279 -2.92 25.58 -9.53
N PRO A 280 -3.28 26.84 -9.21
CA PRO A 280 -4.22 27.61 -10.01
C PRO A 280 -3.82 27.74 -11.49
N ALA A 281 -2.53 27.93 -11.78
CA ALA A 281 -2.05 28.01 -13.16
C ALA A 281 -2.17 26.65 -13.89
N THR A 282 -1.98 25.54 -13.20
CA THR A 282 -2.25 24.21 -13.74
C THR A 282 -3.72 24.06 -14.12
N VAL A 283 -4.65 24.47 -13.24
CA VAL A 283 -6.10 24.41 -13.52
C VAL A 283 -6.45 25.22 -14.76
N ILE A 284 -5.91 26.46 -14.89
CA ILE A 284 -6.13 27.30 -16.07
C ILE A 284 -5.57 26.66 -17.35
N THR A 285 -4.41 26.01 -17.27
CA THR A 285 -3.82 25.29 -18.42
C THR A 285 -4.70 24.13 -18.87
N LEU A 286 -5.22 23.34 -17.91
CA LEU A 286 -6.14 22.23 -18.20
C LEU A 286 -7.47 22.73 -18.79
N ASP A 287 -8.02 23.82 -18.28
CA ASP A 287 -9.26 24.40 -18.80
C ASP A 287 -9.09 24.90 -20.22
N ARG A 288 -8.00 25.63 -20.53
CA ARG A 288 -7.66 26.09 -21.88
C ARG A 288 -7.43 24.93 -22.86
N ALA A 289 -6.88 23.81 -22.39
CA ALA A 289 -6.68 22.61 -23.18
C ALA A 289 -7.96 21.75 -23.29
N ASN A 290 -9.10 22.20 -22.72
CA ASN A 290 -10.36 21.47 -22.66
C ASN A 290 -10.24 20.07 -22.01
N LEU A 291 -9.40 19.95 -20.99
CA LEU A 291 -9.13 18.71 -20.24
C LEU A 291 -9.94 18.57 -18.95
N LEU A 292 -10.84 19.50 -18.65
CA LEU A 292 -11.76 19.40 -17.51
C LEU A 292 -13.03 18.60 -17.86
N PRO A 293 -13.62 17.84 -16.90
CA PRO A 293 -13.25 17.75 -15.48
C PRO A 293 -12.01 16.90 -15.25
N ALA A 294 -11.25 17.25 -14.20
CA ALA A 294 -10.00 16.60 -13.84
C ALA A 294 -9.97 16.14 -12.38
N ILE A 295 -9.31 15.00 -12.14
CA ILE A 295 -8.89 14.56 -10.81
C ILE A 295 -7.39 14.79 -10.69
N VAL A 296 -6.95 15.49 -9.65
CA VAL A 296 -5.55 15.77 -9.37
C VAL A 296 -5.13 14.95 -8.15
N PHE A 297 -4.28 13.96 -8.37
CA PHE A 297 -3.77 13.12 -7.28
C PHE A 297 -2.59 13.76 -6.57
N ILE A 298 -2.79 14.00 -5.26
CA ILE A 298 -1.79 14.50 -4.33
C ILE A 298 -1.69 13.50 -3.17
N PHE A 299 -0.50 12.90 -2.95
CA PHE A 299 -0.31 11.85 -1.93
C PHE A 299 -0.18 12.42 -0.50
N SER A 300 -0.88 13.50 -0.21
CA SER A 300 -0.93 14.18 1.08
C SER A 300 -2.31 14.82 1.29
N ARG A 301 -2.92 14.57 2.43
CA ARG A 301 -4.22 15.15 2.81
C ARG A 301 -4.11 16.67 2.95
N ALA A 302 -3.11 17.14 3.70
CA ALA A 302 -2.81 18.57 3.83
C ALA A 302 -2.55 19.19 2.45
N GLY A 303 -1.81 18.49 1.57
CA GLY A 303 -1.57 18.94 0.20
C GLY A 303 -2.84 19.11 -0.64
N CYS A 304 -3.90 18.28 -0.40
CA CYS A 304 -5.19 18.45 -1.06
C CYS A 304 -5.91 19.71 -0.56
N GLU A 305 -5.92 19.95 0.75
CA GLU A 305 -6.52 21.15 1.34
C GLU A 305 -5.77 22.43 0.96
N ASP A 306 -4.44 22.40 0.97
CA ASP A 306 -3.60 23.50 0.49
C ASP A 306 -3.89 23.84 -0.97
N ALA A 307 -4.08 22.82 -1.82
CA ALA A 307 -4.39 23.01 -3.23
C ALA A 307 -5.73 23.71 -3.43
N VAL A 308 -6.76 23.32 -2.71
CA VAL A 308 -8.07 23.98 -2.72
C VAL A 308 -7.93 25.43 -2.24
N SER A 309 -7.19 25.65 -1.15
CA SER A 309 -6.98 27.00 -0.59
C SER A 309 -6.22 27.92 -1.54
N GLU A 310 -5.18 27.41 -2.24
CA GLU A 310 -4.45 28.15 -3.28
C GLU A 310 -5.38 28.58 -4.44
N VAL A 311 -6.25 27.67 -4.90
CA VAL A 311 -7.22 28.00 -5.98
C VAL A 311 -8.24 29.03 -5.51
N LEU A 312 -8.75 28.92 -4.28
CA LEU A 312 -9.65 29.91 -3.70
C LEU A 312 -8.99 31.28 -3.61
N ALA A 313 -7.75 31.35 -3.12
CA ALA A 313 -6.99 32.60 -2.98
C ALA A 313 -6.69 33.27 -4.33
N SER A 314 -6.55 32.49 -5.41
CA SER A 314 -6.27 33.00 -6.75
C SER A 314 -7.47 33.67 -7.44
N GLY A 315 -8.68 33.48 -6.91
CA GLY A 315 -9.91 34.03 -7.51
C GLY A 315 -10.44 33.23 -8.71
N VAL A 316 -9.81 32.11 -9.10
CA VAL A 316 -10.30 31.25 -10.19
C VAL A 316 -11.67 30.68 -9.85
N SER A 317 -12.61 30.75 -10.79
CA SER A 317 -13.93 30.14 -10.72
C SER A 317 -14.21 29.38 -12.03
N LEU A 318 -14.64 28.13 -11.88
CA LEU A 318 -14.89 27.19 -12.98
C LEU A 318 -16.40 26.93 -13.18
N THR A 319 -17.24 27.66 -12.47
CA THR A 319 -18.70 27.53 -12.46
C THR A 319 -19.37 28.83 -12.90
N THR A 320 -20.55 28.69 -13.47
CA THR A 320 -21.46 29.83 -13.69
C THR A 320 -22.18 30.17 -12.38
N ARG A 321 -22.78 31.36 -12.29
CA ARG A 321 -23.57 31.82 -11.13
C ARG A 321 -24.71 30.85 -10.79
N SER A 322 -25.46 30.38 -11.79
CA SER A 322 -26.54 29.40 -11.58
C SER A 322 -26.02 28.04 -11.07
N GLN A 323 -24.87 27.57 -11.58
CA GLN A 323 -24.24 26.35 -11.08
C GLN A 323 -23.79 26.53 -9.62
N ALA A 324 -23.18 27.66 -9.29
CA ALA A 324 -22.76 27.96 -7.92
C ALA A 324 -23.94 27.99 -6.93
N GLU A 325 -25.06 28.60 -7.30
CA GLU A 325 -26.29 28.60 -6.50
C GLU A 325 -26.84 27.18 -6.28
N ARG A 326 -26.85 26.35 -7.34
CA ARG A 326 -27.29 24.95 -7.25
C ARG A 326 -26.37 24.12 -6.35
N ILE A 327 -25.05 24.30 -6.48
CA ILE A 327 -24.06 23.64 -5.62
C ILE A 327 -24.25 24.03 -4.17
N ARG A 328 -24.44 25.34 -3.89
CA ARG A 328 -24.68 25.84 -2.54
C ARG A 328 -25.88 25.16 -1.89
N ASN A 329 -27.00 25.09 -2.58
CA ASN A 329 -28.22 24.47 -2.07
C ASN A 329 -28.01 22.99 -1.73
N ILE A 330 -27.31 22.24 -2.61
CA ILE A 330 -27.00 20.81 -2.37
C ILE A 330 -26.06 20.67 -1.17
N ALA A 331 -24.99 21.47 -1.11
CA ALA A 331 -24.02 21.42 -0.03
C ALA A 331 -24.63 21.81 1.33
N GLN A 332 -25.44 22.88 1.38
CA GLN A 332 -26.13 23.30 2.60
C GLN A 332 -27.14 22.26 3.08
N SER A 333 -27.90 21.65 2.15
CA SER A 333 -28.80 20.56 2.48
C SER A 333 -28.04 19.36 3.06
N ALA A 334 -26.89 19.01 2.49
CA ALA A 334 -26.08 17.91 2.99
C ALA A 334 -25.57 18.14 4.42
N VAL A 335 -25.13 19.37 4.75
CA VAL A 335 -24.57 19.67 6.08
C VAL A 335 -25.62 20.16 7.08
N SER A 336 -26.90 20.16 6.74
CA SER A 336 -27.97 20.68 7.60
C SER A 336 -28.13 19.95 8.95
N SER A 337 -27.71 18.69 9.01
CA SER A 337 -27.67 17.86 10.22
C SER A 337 -26.49 18.16 11.13
N ILE A 338 -25.45 18.87 10.64
CA ILE A 338 -24.24 19.19 11.40
C ILE A 338 -24.53 20.33 12.39
N PRO A 339 -24.19 20.18 13.69
CA PRO A 339 -24.29 21.28 14.64
C PRO A 339 -23.44 22.48 14.19
N VAL A 340 -24.01 23.68 14.29
CA VAL A 340 -23.33 24.91 13.84
C VAL A 340 -22.01 25.15 14.58
N GLU A 341 -21.92 24.70 15.82
CA GLU A 341 -20.72 24.76 16.67
C GLU A 341 -19.53 23.97 16.08
N ASP A 342 -19.81 22.94 15.28
CA ASP A 342 -18.77 22.12 14.61
C ASP A 342 -18.35 22.68 13.23
N TYR A 343 -19.06 23.67 12.69
CA TYR A 343 -18.80 24.24 11.36
C TYR A 343 -17.35 24.74 11.20
N THR A 344 -16.84 25.41 12.22
CA THR A 344 -15.49 25.99 12.19
C THR A 344 -14.42 24.91 12.14
N VAL A 345 -14.50 23.88 12.97
CA VAL A 345 -13.51 22.79 13.04
C VAL A 345 -13.58 21.89 11.81
N LEU A 346 -14.75 21.76 11.22
CA LEU A 346 -14.99 21.01 10.00
C LEU A 346 -14.67 21.81 8.73
N GLY A 347 -14.46 23.14 8.85
CA GLY A 347 -14.16 23.99 7.71
C GLY A 347 -15.33 24.05 6.71
N ILE A 348 -16.59 23.99 7.18
CA ILE A 348 -17.79 23.91 6.31
C ILE A 348 -17.90 25.12 5.37
N ASP A 349 -17.71 26.34 5.88
CA ASP A 349 -17.83 27.55 5.05
C ASP A 349 -16.76 27.65 3.95
N PRO A 350 -15.45 27.42 4.21
CA PRO A 350 -14.45 27.34 3.15
C PRO A 350 -14.74 26.20 2.17
N TRP A 351 -15.22 25.05 2.65
CA TRP A 351 -15.59 23.92 1.81
C TRP A 351 -16.73 24.25 0.84
N ILE A 352 -17.82 24.86 1.32
CA ILE A 352 -18.94 25.32 0.46
C ILE A 352 -18.43 26.32 -0.58
N ARG A 353 -17.61 27.30 -0.17
CA ARG A 353 -17.02 28.27 -1.11
C ARG A 353 -16.16 27.63 -2.19
N ALA A 354 -15.43 26.55 -1.86
CA ALA A 354 -14.65 25.81 -2.84
C ALA A 354 -15.55 25.09 -3.84
N LEU A 355 -16.58 24.40 -3.35
CA LEU A 355 -17.57 23.72 -4.19
C LEU A 355 -18.24 24.69 -5.15
N GLU A 356 -18.66 25.87 -4.69
CA GLU A 356 -19.30 26.92 -5.51
C GLU A 356 -18.40 27.36 -6.67
N ARG A 357 -17.06 27.29 -6.51
CA ARG A 357 -16.10 27.60 -7.58
C ARG A 357 -15.76 26.38 -8.45
N GLY A 358 -16.40 25.24 -8.23
CA GLY A 358 -16.19 24.02 -9.00
C GLY A 358 -14.95 23.24 -8.60
N VAL A 359 -14.41 23.45 -7.39
CA VAL A 359 -13.19 22.80 -6.88
C VAL A 359 -13.49 22.11 -5.55
N ALA A 360 -12.91 20.92 -5.31
CA ALA A 360 -13.04 20.20 -4.06
C ALA A 360 -11.76 19.45 -3.68
N ALA A 361 -11.59 19.16 -2.38
CA ALA A 361 -10.72 18.11 -1.89
C ALA A 361 -11.52 16.80 -1.73
N HIS A 362 -10.83 15.65 -1.83
CA HIS A 362 -11.40 14.33 -1.54
C HIS A 362 -10.33 13.42 -0.93
N HIS A 363 -10.39 13.19 0.37
CA HIS A 363 -9.43 12.33 1.10
C HIS A 363 -10.03 11.71 2.35
N ALA A 364 -9.35 10.73 2.93
CA ALA A 364 -9.83 9.97 4.08
C ALA A 364 -10.02 10.78 5.38
N GLY A 365 -9.44 12.00 5.46
CA GLY A 365 -9.60 12.91 6.61
C GLY A 365 -10.89 13.75 6.58
N MET A 366 -11.70 13.63 5.52
CA MET A 366 -13.01 14.30 5.40
C MET A 366 -14.12 13.42 5.98
N LEU A 367 -15.20 14.05 6.45
CA LEU A 367 -16.42 13.33 6.84
C LEU A 367 -16.99 12.56 5.64
N PRO A 368 -17.57 11.38 5.85
CA PRO A 368 -18.25 10.60 4.79
C PRO A 368 -19.24 11.44 4.00
N LEU A 369 -20.12 12.15 4.68
CA LEU A 369 -21.12 13.03 4.09
C LEU A 369 -20.52 14.09 3.13
N MET A 370 -19.39 14.69 3.50
CA MET A 370 -18.70 15.67 2.66
C MET A 370 -18.12 15.00 1.41
N LYS A 371 -17.56 13.78 1.53
CA LYS A 371 -17.04 13.00 0.40
C LYS A 371 -18.14 12.61 -0.58
N GLU A 372 -19.25 12.06 -0.08
CA GLU A 372 -20.42 11.69 -0.86
C GLU A 372 -21.01 12.89 -1.62
N THR A 373 -21.05 14.07 -0.96
CA THR A 373 -21.48 15.31 -1.60
C THR A 373 -20.55 15.70 -2.74
N VAL A 374 -19.23 15.60 -2.57
CA VAL A 374 -18.24 15.87 -3.62
C VAL A 374 -18.43 14.88 -4.81
N GLU A 375 -18.59 13.60 -4.52
CA GLU A 375 -18.82 12.55 -5.50
C GLU A 375 -20.11 12.79 -6.29
N LYS A 376 -21.20 13.13 -5.62
CA LYS A 376 -22.49 13.49 -6.24
C LYS A 376 -22.37 14.70 -7.14
N LEU A 377 -21.77 15.79 -6.66
CA LEU A 377 -21.59 17.01 -7.45
C LEU A 377 -20.67 16.80 -8.66
N PHE A 378 -19.62 15.98 -8.52
CA PHE A 378 -18.73 15.64 -9.62
C PHE A 378 -19.44 14.79 -10.68
N THR A 379 -20.21 13.80 -10.26
CA THR A 379 -21.01 12.96 -11.17
C THR A 379 -22.07 13.78 -11.91
N MET A 380 -22.63 14.81 -11.28
CA MET A 380 -23.54 15.77 -11.91
C MET A 380 -22.84 16.75 -12.87
N GLY A 381 -21.50 16.70 -12.97
CA GLY A 381 -20.71 17.60 -13.82
C GLY A 381 -20.61 19.04 -13.29
N LEU A 382 -20.98 19.26 -12.02
CA LEU A 382 -20.93 20.58 -11.38
C LEU A 382 -19.54 20.90 -10.81
N LEU A 383 -18.77 19.91 -10.40
CA LEU A 383 -17.37 20.08 -10.05
C LEU A 383 -16.47 19.85 -11.26
N ARG A 384 -15.47 20.69 -11.41
CA ARG A 384 -14.53 20.69 -12.54
C ARG A 384 -13.16 20.16 -12.16
N VAL A 385 -12.71 20.33 -10.90
CA VAL A 385 -11.43 19.84 -10.39
C VAL A 385 -11.62 19.26 -9.00
N VAL A 386 -11.10 18.05 -8.80
CA VAL A 386 -11.05 17.40 -7.48
C VAL A 386 -9.61 17.04 -7.16
N TYR A 387 -9.09 17.56 -6.05
CA TYR A 387 -7.79 17.20 -5.49
C TYR A 387 -7.97 16.01 -4.56
N ALA A 388 -7.34 14.89 -4.87
CA ALA A 388 -7.60 13.65 -4.19
C ALA A 388 -6.32 12.91 -3.76
N THR A 389 -6.45 12.12 -2.69
CA THR A 389 -5.46 11.12 -2.32
C THR A 389 -5.70 9.81 -3.09
N GLU A 390 -4.74 8.88 -3.03
CA GLU A 390 -4.80 7.56 -3.67
C GLU A 390 -6.12 6.80 -3.38
N THR A 391 -6.74 7.04 -2.22
CA THR A 391 -7.98 6.37 -1.82
C THR A 391 -9.15 6.58 -2.80
N LEU A 392 -9.16 7.67 -3.56
CA LEU A 392 -10.18 7.90 -4.61
C LEU A 392 -9.97 6.98 -5.83
N ALA A 393 -8.73 6.56 -6.09
CA ALA A 393 -8.44 5.62 -7.17
C ALA A 393 -8.99 4.21 -6.88
N LEU A 394 -9.22 3.91 -5.62
CA LEU A 394 -9.59 2.60 -5.13
C LEU A 394 -11.12 2.53 -5.00
N GLY A 395 -11.77 2.01 -6.05
CA GLY A 395 -13.14 1.51 -5.96
C GLY A 395 -14.29 2.52 -6.14
N ILE A 396 -14.09 3.84 -6.04
CA ILE A 396 -15.17 4.82 -6.25
C ILE A 396 -15.37 5.04 -7.75
N ASN A 397 -16.61 4.95 -8.22
CA ASN A 397 -16.94 5.20 -9.64
C ASN A 397 -17.05 6.70 -9.92
N MET A 398 -15.90 7.36 -9.97
CA MET A 398 -15.77 8.79 -10.24
C MET A 398 -14.75 9.02 -11.37
N PRO A 399 -15.11 8.70 -12.62
CA PRO A 399 -14.23 8.90 -13.76
C PRO A 399 -14.20 10.37 -14.19
N ALA A 400 -13.01 10.84 -14.60
CA ALA A 400 -12.78 12.17 -15.11
C ALA A 400 -12.34 12.14 -16.58
N ARG A 401 -12.40 13.25 -17.30
CA ARG A 401 -11.78 13.37 -18.62
C ARG A 401 -10.26 13.31 -18.51
N CYS A 402 -9.72 13.97 -17.49
CA CYS A 402 -8.29 14.05 -17.25
C CYS A 402 -7.93 13.61 -15.83
N VAL A 403 -6.79 12.93 -15.69
CA VAL A 403 -6.13 12.67 -14.41
C VAL A 403 -4.79 13.38 -14.38
N VAL A 404 -4.52 14.12 -13.31
CA VAL A 404 -3.23 14.74 -13.07
C VAL A 404 -2.54 14.03 -11.92
N ILE A 405 -1.27 13.65 -12.10
CA ILE A 405 -0.43 13.04 -11.05
C ILE A 405 0.65 14.06 -10.68
N GLU A 406 0.55 14.63 -9.48
CA GLU A 406 1.43 15.72 -9.06
C GLU A 406 2.83 15.24 -8.69
N SER A 407 2.98 13.99 -8.24
CA SER A 407 4.26 13.37 -7.85
C SER A 407 4.27 11.90 -8.21
N LEU A 408 5.44 11.35 -8.56
CA LEU A 408 5.65 9.91 -8.73
C LEU A 408 6.20 9.24 -7.44
N GLN A 409 6.23 9.98 -6.33
CA GLN A 409 6.63 9.46 -5.01
C GLN A 409 5.52 9.65 -4.01
N LYS A 410 5.35 8.66 -3.14
CA LYS A 410 4.39 8.69 -2.03
C LYS A 410 5.04 8.19 -0.74
N TRP A 411 4.47 8.57 0.39
CA TRP A 411 4.83 8.05 1.71
C TRP A 411 4.11 6.73 1.97
N ASN A 412 4.85 5.65 2.30
CA ASN A 412 4.27 4.33 2.58
C ASN A 412 4.04 4.05 4.08
N GLY A 413 4.24 5.04 4.93
CA GLY A 413 4.21 4.92 6.40
C GLY A 413 5.59 4.88 7.05
N ALA A 414 6.65 4.54 6.31
CA ALA A 414 8.03 4.46 6.77
C ALA A 414 9.00 5.32 5.96
N GLU A 415 8.84 5.34 4.63
CA GLU A 415 9.74 6.05 3.70
C GLU A 415 9.00 6.53 2.45
N HIS A 416 9.62 7.47 1.71
CA HIS A 416 9.14 7.86 0.39
C HIS A 416 9.49 6.80 -0.65
N VAL A 417 8.46 6.18 -1.22
CA VAL A 417 8.59 5.16 -2.28
C VAL A 417 8.08 5.69 -3.62
N ARG A 418 8.64 5.19 -4.71
CA ARG A 418 8.14 5.46 -6.05
C ARG A 418 6.85 4.70 -6.32
N LEU A 419 5.96 5.30 -7.13
CA LEU A 419 4.76 4.62 -7.60
C LEU A 419 5.13 3.38 -8.40
N SER A 420 4.46 2.27 -8.10
CA SER A 420 4.52 1.08 -8.93
C SER A 420 3.73 1.26 -10.23
N ALA A 421 4.00 0.43 -11.24
CA ALA A 421 3.23 0.45 -12.49
C ALA A 421 1.73 0.13 -12.25
N GLY A 422 1.41 -0.73 -11.28
CA GLY A 422 0.05 -1.04 -10.89
C GLY A 422 -0.71 0.17 -10.34
N GLU A 423 -0.10 0.89 -9.40
CA GLU A 423 -0.67 2.12 -8.83
C GLU A 423 -0.85 3.20 -9.91
N PHE A 424 0.16 3.41 -10.75
CA PHE A 424 0.05 4.34 -11.88
C PHE A 424 -1.11 3.97 -12.81
N THR A 425 -1.30 2.68 -13.11
CA THR A 425 -2.40 2.17 -13.95
C THR A 425 -3.76 2.38 -13.28
N GLN A 426 -3.88 2.18 -11.97
CA GLN A 426 -5.10 2.42 -11.21
C GLN A 426 -5.48 3.91 -11.20
N LEU A 427 -4.51 4.79 -10.92
CA LEU A 427 -4.71 6.24 -10.94
C LEU A 427 -5.11 6.72 -12.34
N SER A 428 -4.33 6.37 -13.35
CA SER A 428 -4.58 6.74 -14.76
C SER A 428 -5.85 6.09 -15.31
N GLY A 429 -6.26 4.97 -14.73
CA GLY A 429 -7.50 4.26 -15.04
C GLY A 429 -8.76 5.08 -14.86
N ARG A 430 -8.72 6.13 -14.06
CA ARG A 430 -9.84 7.07 -13.84
C ARG A 430 -10.03 8.09 -14.98
N ALA A 431 -9.08 8.20 -15.90
CA ALA A 431 -9.21 9.09 -17.04
C ALA A 431 -10.02 8.47 -18.18
N GLY A 432 -10.91 9.24 -18.82
CA GLY A 432 -11.76 8.81 -19.93
C GLY A 432 -13.06 8.15 -19.49
N ARG A 433 -14.18 8.89 -19.64
CA ARG A 433 -15.54 8.43 -19.25
C ARG A 433 -16.17 7.67 -20.42
N ARG A 434 -16.45 6.37 -20.24
CA ARG A 434 -17.09 5.54 -21.26
C ARG A 434 -18.45 6.13 -21.66
N GLY A 435 -18.71 6.24 -22.97
CA GLY A 435 -19.96 6.79 -23.52
C GLY A 435 -20.08 8.33 -23.48
N ILE A 436 -19.08 9.05 -22.91
CA ILE A 436 -19.06 10.50 -22.81
C ILE A 436 -17.83 11.08 -23.52
N ASP A 437 -16.65 10.54 -23.19
CA ASP A 437 -15.38 11.03 -23.74
C ASP A 437 -14.90 10.13 -24.88
N VAL A 438 -14.38 10.73 -25.94
CA VAL A 438 -13.77 10.00 -27.07
C VAL A 438 -12.35 9.58 -26.70
N GLU A 439 -11.69 10.36 -25.83
CA GLU A 439 -10.31 10.14 -25.34
C GLU A 439 -10.18 10.58 -23.90
N GLY A 440 -9.29 9.91 -23.17
CA GLY A 440 -8.89 10.23 -21.80
C GLY A 440 -7.45 10.74 -21.76
N HIS A 441 -7.13 11.57 -20.77
CA HIS A 441 -5.82 12.21 -20.67
C HIS A 441 -5.20 11.97 -19.30
N VAL A 442 -3.90 11.67 -19.28
CA VAL A 442 -3.09 11.61 -18.06
C VAL A 442 -1.99 12.64 -18.15
N VAL A 443 -1.91 13.51 -17.16
CA VAL A 443 -0.91 14.57 -17.08
C VAL A 443 -0.03 14.32 -15.87
N VAL A 444 1.27 14.13 -16.06
CA VAL A 444 2.24 14.07 -14.96
C VAL A 444 2.89 15.45 -14.80
N SER A 445 2.92 15.96 -13.55
CA SER A 445 3.59 17.25 -13.28
C SER A 445 5.09 17.12 -13.46
N GLY A 446 5.66 17.95 -14.34
CA GLY A 446 7.07 17.92 -14.72
C GLY A 446 7.98 18.53 -13.64
N ARG A 447 8.07 17.94 -12.46
CA ARG A 447 9.05 18.30 -11.43
C ARG A 447 10.48 17.97 -11.88
N ARG A 448 11.48 18.59 -11.23
CA ARG A 448 12.89 18.40 -11.60
C ARG A 448 13.41 16.98 -11.43
N ASP A 449 12.77 16.21 -10.55
CA ASP A 449 13.11 14.83 -10.18
C ASP A 449 12.39 13.78 -11.05
N ILE A 450 11.52 14.19 -11.98
CA ILE A 450 10.75 13.30 -12.85
C ILE A 450 11.32 13.38 -14.28
N ALA A 451 11.81 12.25 -14.78
CA ALA A 451 12.29 12.11 -16.16
C ALA A 451 11.17 11.62 -17.09
N PRO A 452 11.10 12.10 -18.36
CA PRO A 452 10.13 11.62 -19.34
C PRO A 452 10.19 10.10 -19.57
N GLU A 453 11.38 9.51 -19.51
CA GLU A 453 11.62 8.07 -19.64
C GLU A 453 10.94 7.27 -18.52
N GLU A 454 10.92 7.83 -17.32
CA GLU A 454 10.26 7.21 -16.15
C GLU A 454 8.74 7.19 -16.33
N VAL A 455 8.15 8.30 -16.78
CA VAL A 455 6.72 8.39 -17.08
C VAL A 455 6.35 7.40 -18.19
N ALA A 456 7.14 7.33 -19.26
CA ALA A 456 6.92 6.38 -20.33
C ALA A 456 7.04 4.91 -19.85
N ALA A 457 8.01 4.60 -19.00
CA ALA A 457 8.19 3.27 -18.44
C ALA A 457 7.01 2.83 -17.54
N LEU A 458 6.42 3.75 -16.77
CA LEU A 458 5.20 3.49 -15.98
C LEU A 458 3.97 3.33 -16.89
N ALA A 459 3.84 4.18 -17.90
CA ALA A 459 2.70 4.18 -18.83
C ALA A 459 2.70 2.96 -19.79
N SER A 460 3.88 2.42 -20.13
CA SER A 460 4.02 1.24 -21.01
C SER A 460 3.67 -0.07 -20.31
N LYS A 461 3.82 -0.14 -18.98
CA LYS A 461 3.50 -1.33 -18.18
C LYS A 461 2.02 -1.33 -17.82
N ARG A 462 1.19 -1.92 -18.66
CA ARG A 462 -0.27 -1.98 -18.48
C ARG A 462 -0.72 -3.04 -17.48
N THR A 463 0.16 -3.96 -17.11
CA THR A 463 -0.14 -5.08 -16.23
C THR A 463 0.90 -5.17 -15.11
N TYR A 464 0.48 -5.67 -13.95
CA TYR A 464 1.34 -5.95 -12.80
C TYR A 464 0.99 -7.34 -12.25
N PRO A 465 1.96 -8.05 -11.63
CA PRO A 465 1.69 -9.36 -11.06
C PRO A 465 0.81 -9.24 -9.81
N LEU A 466 -0.21 -10.07 -9.74
CA LEU A 466 -0.99 -10.29 -8.53
C LEU A 466 -0.18 -11.21 -7.61
N VAL A 467 0.26 -10.69 -6.48
CA VAL A 467 1.03 -11.43 -5.47
C VAL A 467 0.16 -11.60 -4.24
N SER A 468 0.05 -12.81 -3.74
CA SER A 468 -0.71 -13.08 -2.53
C SER A 468 -0.12 -12.39 -1.31
N ALA A 469 -0.98 -11.75 -0.50
CA ALA A 469 -0.65 -11.23 0.82
C ALA A 469 -1.11 -12.18 1.95
N PHE A 470 -1.56 -13.38 1.62
CA PHE A 470 -2.14 -14.33 2.56
C PHE A 470 -1.15 -14.80 3.62
N HIS A 471 -1.58 -14.75 4.86
CA HIS A 471 -0.88 -15.29 6.01
C HIS A 471 -1.90 -15.74 7.08
N PRO A 472 -1.63 -16.83 7.82
CA PRO A 472 -2.50 -17.28 8.90
C PRO A 472 -2.58 -16.25 10.04
N THR A 473 -3.80 -15.82 10.41
CA THR A 473 -4.06 -14.96 11.58
C THR A 473 -4.56 -15.79 12.75
N TYR A 474 -4.46 -15.27 13.97
CA TYR A 474 -4.92 -15.98 15.18
C TYR A 474 -6.40 -16.29 15.12
N ASN A 475 -7.23 -15.31 14.79
CA ASN A 475 -8.67 -15.49 14.65
C ASN A 475 -9.02 -16.55 13.59
N MET A 476 -8.38 -16.52 12.42
CA MET A 476 -8.58 -17.53 11.38
C MET A 476 -8.25 -18.94 11.88
N VAL A 477 -7.08 -19.11 12.49
CA VAL A 477 -6.61 -20.42 12.97
C VAL A 477 -7.57 -21.02 13.98
N VAL A 478 -8.01 -20.23 14.96
CA VAL A 478 -8.96 -20.70 15.99
C VAL A 478 -10.33 -21.04 15.37
N ASN A 479 -10.82 -20.23 14.40
CA ASN A 479 -12.07 -20.52 13.71
C ASN A 479 -12.00 -21.82 12.90
N LEU A 480 -10.90 -22.07 12.21
CA LEU A 480 -10.71 -23.31 11.45
C LEU A 480 -10.59 -24.54 12.36
N LEU A 481 -9.84 -24.45 13.46
CA LEU A 481 -9.66 -25.56 14.40
C LEU A 481 -10.93 -25.86 15.22
N ALA A 482 -11.84 -24.91 15.37
CA ALA A 482 -13.14 -25.17 16.02
C ALA A 482 -14.02 -26.14 15.21
N HIS A 483 -13.82 -26.24 13.90
CA HIS A 483 -14.64 -27.06 13.02
C HIS A 483 -13.84 -28.16 12.30
N SER A 484 -12.51 -28.19 12.47
CA SER A 484 -11.62 -29.11 11.75
C SER A 484 -10.41 -29.51 12.58
N THR A 485 -9.76 -30.61 12.20
CA THR A 485 -8.48 -31.00 12.82
C THR A 485 -7.32 -30.17 12.27
N ARG A 486 -6.24 -30.04 13.04
CA ARG A 486 -5.01 -29.33 12.60
C ARG A 486 -4.48 -29.87 11.26
N LYS A 487 -4.50 -31.18 11.06
CA LYS A 487 -4.09 -31.82 9.80
C LYS A 487 -4.97 -31.41 8.62
N ALA A 488 -6.29 -31.36 8.80
CA ALA A 488 -7.23 -30.98 7.76
C ALA A 488 -7.14 -29.47 7.47
N THR A 489 -7.02 -28.63 8.51
CA THR A 489 -6.81 -27.19 8.39
C THR A 489 -5.52 -26.89 7.62
N ARG A 490 -4.41 -27.54 7.98
CA ARG A 490 -3.14 -27.41 7.26
C ARG A 490 -3.30 -27.70 5.77
N LYS A 491 -3.98 -28.81 5.42
CA LYS A 491 -4.24 -29.16 4.01
C LYS A 491 -5.08 -28.09 3.28
N VAL A 492 -6.03 -27.48 3.97
CA VAL A 492 -6.82 -26.39 3.41
C VAL A 492 -5.96 -25.14 3.16
N LEU A 493 -5.09 -24.79 4.10
CA LEU A 493 -4.16 -23.64 3.95
C LEU A 493 -3.10 -23.89 2.87
N GLU A 494 -2.69 -25.13 2.65
CA GLU A 494 -1.82 -25.53 1.55
C GLU A 494 -2.49 -25.33 0.18
N SER A 495 -3.81 -25.19 0.11
CA SER A 495 -4.53 -24.82 -1.10
C SER A 495 -4.64 -23.30 -1.33
N SER A 496 -4.02 -22.45 -0.52
CA SER A 496 -4.00 -21.00 -0.70
C SER A 496 -3.24 -20.57 -1.96
N PHE A 497 -3.56 -19.41 -2.49
CA PHE A 497 -2.82 -18.82 -3.61
C PHE A 497 -1.37 -18.50 -3.24
N ALA A 498 -1.15 -18.09 -1.99
CA ALA A 498 0.21 -17.91 -1.45
C ALA A 498 1.04 -19.18 -1.58
N GLN A 499 0.50 -20.35 -1.21
CA GLN A 499 1.19 -21.63 -1.34
C GLN A 499 1.33 -22.04 -2.82
N PHE A 500 0.30 -21.86 -3.63
CA PHE A 500 0.33 -22.12 -5.07
C PHE A 500 1.45 -21.33 -5.76
N GLN A 501 1.58 -20.03 -5.45
CA GLN A 501 2.67 -19.19 -5.96
C GLN A 501 4.04 -19.61 -5.41
N ALA A 502 4.12 -20.03 -4.15
CA ALA A 502 5.34 -20.55 -3.56
C ALA A 502 5.80 -21.81 -4.31
N ASP A 503 4.90 -22.76 -4.55
CA ASP A 503 5.17 -24.03 -5.22
C ASP A 503 5.60 -23.82 -6.68
N SER A 504 4.89 -22.98 -7.44
CA SER A 504 5.25 -22.59 -8.81
C SER A 504 6.65 -21.96 -8.87
N SER A 505 6.99 -21.10 -7.90
CA SER A 505 8.30 -20.47 -7.81
C SER A 505 9.40 -21.45 -7.42
N VAL A 506 9.09 -22.47 -6.60
CA VAL A 506 10.04 -23.53 -6.21
C VAL A 506 10.41 -24.38 -7.42
N VAL A 507 9.48 -24.72 -8.30
CA VAL A 507 9.77 -25.47 -9.54
C VAL A 507 10.76 -24.70 -10.41
N HIS A 508 10.59 -23.39 -10.61
CA HIS A 508 11.52 -22.55 -11.35
C HIS A 508 12.90 -22.45 -10.71
N LEU A 509 12.93 -22.32 -9.37
CA LEU A 509 14.18 -22.26 -8.61
C LEU A 509 14.90 -23.63 -8.66
N ALA A 510 14.17 -24.74 -8.57
CA ALA A 510 14.72 -26.08 -8.66
C ALA A 510 15.30 -26.37 -10.06
N GLN A 511 14.65 -25.91 -11.14
CA GLN A 511 15.20 -25.98 -12.50
C GLN A 511 16.48 -25.16 -12.62
N SER A 512 16.50 -23.94 -12.06
CA SER A 512 17.69 -23.09 -12.05
C SER A 512 18.82 -23.71 -11.20
N ALA A 513 18.47 -24.31 -10.06
CA ALA A 513 19.44 -25.02 -9.22
C ALA A 513 20.06 -26.21 -9.94
N ARG A 514 19.25 -27.04 -10.61
CA ARG A 514 19.76 -28.19 -11.42
C ARG A 514 20.64 -27.73 -12.58
N ALA A 515 20.32 -26.59 -13.21
CA ALA A 515 21.16 -26.05 -14.26
C ALA A 515 22.52 -25.57 -13.71
N LEU A 516 22.53 -24.91 -12.54
CA LEU A 516 23.76 -24.50 -11.86
C LEU A 516 24.57 -25.69 -11.35
N GLU A 517 23.92 -26.73 -10.84
CA GLU A 517 24.56 -27.98 -10.39
C GLU A 517 25.34 -28.63 -11.56
N LYS A 518 24.70 -28.74 -12.71
CA LYS A 518 25.32 -29.24 -13.93
C LYS A 518 26.51 -28.40 -14.41
N ASP A 519 26.38 -27.08 -14.26
CA ASP A 519 27.49 -26.17 -14.56
C ASP A 519 28.65 -26.32 -13.55
N LEU A 520 28.34 -26.55 -12.27
CA LEU A 520 29.30 -26.76 -11.19
C LEU A 520 30.08 -28.07 -11.41
N ASP A 521 29.39 -29.15 -11.79
CA ASP A 521 30.01 -30.43 -12.11
C ASP A 521 31.00 -30.28 -13.25
N SER A 522 30.60 -29.60 -14.34
CA SER A 522 31.46 -29.37 -15.50
C SER A 522 32.67 -28.47 -15.20
N LEU A 523 32.53 -27.49 -14.31
CA LEU A 523 33.61 -26.63 -13.85
C LEU A 523 34.52 -27.37 -12.85
N GLY A 524 33.95 -28.28 -12.05
CA GLY A 524 34.67 -29.09 -11.07
C GLY A 524 35.80 -29.90 -11.67
N GLU A 525 35.52 -30.53 -12.82
CA GLU A 525 36.52 -31.28 -13.60
C GLU A 525 37.75 -30.44 -13.99
N HIS A 526 37.60 -29.09 -14.11
CA HIS A 526 38.67 -28.17 -14.48
C HIS A 526 39.39 -27.53 -13.27
N VAL A 527 38.95 -27.82 -12.05
CA VAL A 527 39.51 -27.26 -10.81
C VAL A 527 40.33 -28.30 -10.02
N GLU A 528 40.38 -29.54 -10.47
CA GLU A 528 41.15 -30.59 -9.79
C GLU A 528 42.63 -30.22 -9.64
N CYS A 529 43.17 -30.37 -8.42
CA CYS A 529 44.58 -30.15 -8.12
C CYS A 529 45.19 -31.38 -7.43
N SER A 530 46.29 -31.90 -7.98
CA SER A 530 46.99 -33.10 -7.43
C SER A 530 47.54 -32.87 -6.01
N ARG A 531 47.55 -31.65 -5.47
CA ARG A 531 48.09 -31.33 -4.15
C ARG A 531 47.06 -31.20 -3.03
N GLY A 532 45.78 -31.13 -3.35
CA GLY A 532 44.72 -31.03 -2.37
C GLY A 532 43.43 -30.51 -2.97
N ASP A 533 42.39 -30.32 -2.14
CA ASP A 533 41.11 -29.83 -2.58
C ASP A 533 41.18 -28.35 -3.02
N ALA A 534 41.14 -28.15 -4.32
CA ALA A 534 41.14 -26.79 -4.90
C ALA A 534 39.83 -26.09 -4.74
N HIS A 535 38.70 -26.82 -4.62
CA HIS A 535 37.39 -26.21 -4.38
C HIS A 535 37.34 -25.58 -2.99
N GLU A 536 37.83 -26.27 -1.96
CA GLU A 536 37.94 -25.70 -0.61
C GLU A 536 38.83 -24.47 -0.61
N TYR A 537 39.97 -24.51 -1.25
CA TYR A 537 40.93 -23.40 -1.36
C TYR A 537 40.29 -22.15 -1.98
N PHE A 538 39.61 -22.28 -3.14
CA PHE A 538 39.00 -21.15 -3.80
C PHE A 538 37.77 -20.64 -3.09
N SER A 539 36.98 -21.51 -2.46
CA SER A 539 35.88 -21.12 -1.57
C SER A 539 36.36 -20.29 -0.38
N MET A 540 37.47 -20.68 0.27
CA MET A 540 38.09 -19.88 1.33
C MET A 540 38.57 -18.52 0.82
N ARG A 541 39.14 -18.41 -0.36
CA ARG A 541 39.56 -17.14 -0.97
C ARG A 541 38.37 -16.22 -1.24
N ASP A 542 37.29 -16.75 -1.74
CA ASP A 542 36.07 -15.96 -2.06
C ASP A 542 35.36 -15.49 -0.77
N ARG A 543 35.35 -16.34 0.25
CA ARG A 543 34.90 -15.96 1.62
C ARG A 543 35.75 -14.84 2.19
N LEU A 544 37.07 -14.90 2.05
CA LEU A 544 37.99 -13.85 2.48
C LEU A 544 37.69 -12.51 1.80
N ALA A 545 37.52 -12.52 0.47
CA ALA A 545 37.20 -11.30 -0.27
C ALA A 545 35.86 -10.67 0.14
N ARG A 546 34.87 -11.50 0.48
CA ARG A 546 33.57 -11.03 1.02
C ARG A 546 33.71 -10.40 2.39
N LEU A 547 34.41 -11.08 3.32
CA LEU A 547 34.66 -10.58 4.67
C LEU A 547 35.47 -9.28 4.65
N GLU A 548 36.47 -9.16 3.80
CA GLU A 548 37.26 -7.92 3.64
C GLU A 548 36.40 -6.75 3.14
N LYS A 549 35.46 -6.99 2.23
CA LYS A 549 34.51 -5.98 1.76
C LYS A 549 33.49 -5.58 2.84
N GLU A 550 33.07 -6.54 3.63
CA GLU A 550 32.14 -6.34 4.76
C GLU A 550 32.83 -5.56 5.89
N ALA A 551 34.06 -5.96 6.28
CA ALA A 551 34.88 -5.24 7.24
C ALA A 551 35.13 -3.78 6.81
N SER A 552 35.41 -3.54 5.54
CA SER A 552 35.58 -2.18 5.02
C SER A 552 34.30 -1.33 5.14
N ARG A 553 33.12 -1.94 4.98
CA ARG A 553 31.83 -1.27 5.17
C ARG A 553 31.55 -0.99 6.64
N GLU A 554 31.80 -1.97 7.51
CA GLU A 554 31.61 -1.81 8.96
C GLU A 554 32.55 -0.76 9.54
N HIS A 555 33.82 -0.77 9.15
CA HIS A 555 34.78 0.27 9.54
C HIS A 555 34.34 1.68 9.07
N THR A 556 33.78 1.78 7.87
CA THR A 556 33.24 3.05 7.35
C THR A 556 32.03 3.50 8.14
N SER A 557 31.13 2.57 8.47
CA SER A 557 29.92 2.83 9.25
C SER A 557 30.24 3.24 10.69
N GLU A 558 31.15 2.52 11.35
CA GLU A 558 31.58 2.83 12.72
C GLU A 558 32.27 4.19 12.78
N ARG A 559 33.11 4.50 11.79
CA ARG A 559 33.74 5.82 11.68
C ARG A 559 32.72 6.93 11.52
N ARG A 560 31.68 6.73 10.67
CA ARG A 560 30.58 7.70 10.53
C ARG A 560 29.83 7.91 11.85
N ARG A 561 29.60 6.83 12.60
CA ARG A 561 28.95 6.91 13.91
C ARG A 561 29.79 7.74 14.91
N GLN A 562 31.10 7.49 14.98
CA GLN A 562 32.02 8.24 15.82
C GLN A 562 32.09 9.72 15.41
N ASP A 563 32.16 10.03 14.11
CA ASP A 563 32.12 11.41 13.61
C ASP A 563 30.80 12.12 13.97
N GLN A 564 29.66 11.43 13.93
CA GLN A 564 28.36 11.97 14.35
C GLN A 564 28.29 12.20 15.86
N GLU A 565 28.78 11.29 16.68
CA GLU A 565 28.88 11.45 18.15
C GLU A 565 29.77 12.63 18.50
N LEU A 566 30.91 12.76 17.83
CA LEU A 566 31.82 13.89 18.02
C LEU A 566 31.15 15.21 17.64
N PHE A 567 30.43 15.25 16.51
CA PHE A 567 29.69 16.45 16.07
C PHE A 567 28.64 16.90 17.11
N ARG A 568 27.90 15.95 17.68
CA ARG A 568 26.92 16.23 18.74
C ARG A 568 27.55 16.70 20.04
N SER A 569 28.79 16.33 20.29
CA SER A 569 29.54 16.71 21.50
C SER A 569 30.30 18.03 21.36
N LEU A 570 30.33 18.65 20.17
CA LEU A 570 31.04 19.90 19.92
C LEU A 570 30.48 21.03 20.78
N LYS A 571 31.41 21.74 21.43
CA LYS A 571 31.10 22.89 22.30
C LYS A 571 31.54 24.19 21.62
N PRO A 572 30.86 25.29 21.89
CA PRO A 572 31.28 26.60 21.43
C PRO A 572 32.75 26.89 21.80
N GLY A 573 33.52 27.45 20.86
CA GLY A 573 34.97 27.71 21.03
C GLY A 573 35.86 26.58 20.50
N GLN A 574 35.35 25.43 20.16
CA GLN A 574 36.15 24.36 19.57
C GLN A 574 36.42 24.62 18.09
N VAL A 575 37.65 24.41 17.66
CA VAL A 575 38.09 24.47 16.26
C VAL A 575 38.26 23.05 15.75
N PHE A 576 37.66 22.75 14.63
CA PHE A 576 37.66 21.40 14.04
C PHE A 576 37.81 21.45 12.53
N ASP A 577 38.33 20.38 11.98
CA ASP A 577 38.49 20.16 10.55
C ASP A 577 37.46 19.14 10.04
N ILE A 578 36.83 19.38 8.90
CA ILE A 578 35.97 18.43 8.19
C ILE A 578 36.61 18.10 6.84
N GLY A 579 36.83 16.82 6.55
CA GLY A 579 37.29 16.32 5.25
C GLY A 579 38.64 15.61 5.32
N ALA A 580 39.18 15.17 4.14
CA ALA A 580 40.46 14.48 4.05
C ALA A 580 41.64 15.48 4.20
N LYS A 581 42.74 15.09 4.84
CA LYS A 581 43.92 15.87 5.22
C LYS A 581 44.40 16.99 4.25
N ARG A 582 44.28 16.82 2.95
CA ARG A 582 44.68 17.86 1.96
C ARG A 582 43.52 18.77 1.51
N LYS A 583 42.27 18.41 1.78
CA LYS A 583 41.06 19.15 1.41
C LYS A 583 40.19 19.49 2.62
N ALA A 584 40.70 19.32 3.82
CA ALA A 584 39.96 19.62 5.04
C ALA A 584 39.63 21.10 5.14
N ARG A 585 38.38 21.42 5.47
CA ARG A 585 37.93 22.76 5.77
C ARG A 585 37.86 22.94 7.27
N ARG A 586 38.38 24.05 7.77
CA ARG A 586 38.50 24.35 9.20
C ARG A 586 37.41 25.31 9.64
N TYR A 587 36.80 25.00 10.76
CA TYR A 587 35.69 25.73 11.36
C TYR A 587 35.88 25.95 12.86
N LEU A 588 35.38 27.11 13.36
CA LEU A 588 35.20 27.39 14.77
C LEU A 588 33.73 27.23 15.13
N ALA A 589 33.40 26.39 16.08
CA ALA A 589 32.05 26.23 16.64
C ALA A 589 31.66 27.48 17.44
N LEU A 590 30.54 28.08 17.12
CA LEU A 590 30.01 29.28 17.81
C LEU A 590 28.78 28.92 18.65
N GLU A 591 27.83 28.21 18.11
CA GLU A 591 26.57 27.90 18.78
C GLU A 591 26.01 26.60 18.22
N LEU A 592 25.65 25.64 19.08
CA LEU A 592 24.93 24.43 18.70
C LEU A 592 23.45 24.64 19.02
N GLN A 593 22.62 24.71 18.00
CA GLN A 593 21.18 24.88 18.13
C GLN A 593 20.49 23.52 18.21
N HIS A 594 19.84 23.26 19.36
CA HIS A 594 18.95 22.12 19.55
C HIS A 594 17.52 22.68 19.55
N SER A 595 16.77 22.44 18.48
CA SER A 595 15.33 22.65 18.49
C SER A 595 14.66 21.31 18.70
N ALA A 596 13.66 21.26 19.57
CA ALA A 596 12.88 20.04 19.81
C ALA A 596 12.30 19.52 18.48
N GLY A 597 12.68 18.28 18.09
CA GLY A 597 12.25 17.65 16.85
C GLY A 597 13.06 17.98 15.58
N MET A 598 14.02 18.91 15.63
CA MET A 598 14.90 19.20 14.48
C MET A 598 16.32 18.63 14.68
N ARG A 599 16.97 18.25 13.56
CA ARG A 599 18.36 17.81 13.54
C ARG A 599 19.27 18.91 14.09
N PRO A 600 20.31 18.58 14.89
CA PRO A 600 21.20 19.58 15.46
C PRO A 600 21.91 20.37 14.36
N LEU A 601 21.84 21.69 14.43
CA LEU A 601 22.51 22.63 13.53
C LEU A 601 23.61 23.37 14.28
N LEU A 602 24.84 23.36 13.75
CA LEU A 602 25.99 24.03 14.33
C LEU A 602 26.32 25.29 13.54
N LYS A 603 26.16 26.46 14.17
CA LYS A 603 26.67 27.70 13.61
C LYS A 603 28.19 27.79 13.80
N THR A 604 28.89 28.05 12.73
CA THR A 604 30.37 28.10 12.71
C THR A 604 30.90 29.31 11.97
N LEU A 605 32.14 29.68 12.27
CA LEU A 605 32.92 30.60 11.46
C LEU A 605 33.99 29.77 10.71
N GLY A 606 33.93 29.80 9.40
CA GLY A 606 34.89 29.12 8.53
C GLY A 606 36.24 29.85 8.45
N SER A 607 37.28 29.11 8.09
CA SER A 607 38.59 29.67 7.75
C SER A 607 38.56 30.63 6.53
N ASP A 608 37.43 30.69 5.81
CA ASP A 608 37.14 31.65 4.74
C ASP A 608 36.54 32.98 5.23
N GLY A 609 36.36 33.17 6.54
CA GLY A 609 35.78 34.37 7.13
C GLY A 609 34.26 34.47 7.02
N ARG A 610 33.59 33.40 6.58
CA ARG A 610 32.12 33.34 6.41
C ARG A 610 31.51 32.51 7.53
N PHE A 611 30.27 32.85 7.85
CA PHE A 611 29.45 32.00 8.71
C PHE A 611 28.89 30.82 7.88
N HIS A 612 28.95 29.65 8.48
CA HIS A 612 28.36 28.42 7.94
C HIS A 612 27.46 27.80 9.01
N THR A 613 26.33 27.27 8.57
CA THR A 613 25.47 26.43 9.41
C THR A 613 25.65 24.99 8.92
N LEU A 614 26.24 24.17 9.77
CA LEU A 614 26.56 22.78 9.43
C LEU A 614 25.55 21.84 10.07
N SER A 615 25.14 20.83 9.35
CA SER A 615 24.31 19.71 9.76
C SER A 615 25.12 18.40 9.79
N LEU A 616 24.52 17.33 10.28
CA LEU A 616 25.11 15.98 10.19
C LEU A 616 25.32 15.51 8.73
N GLU A 617 24.61 16.08 7.79
CA GLU A 617 24.70 15.73 6.35
C GLU A 617 25.91 16.38 5.68
N ASP A 618 26.42 17.48 6.27
CA ASP A 618 27.59 18.20 5.75
C ASP A 618 28.92 17.53 6.14
N LEU A 619 28.89 16.44 6.94
CA LEU A 619 30.05 15.66 7.33
C LEU A 619 30.57 14.82 6.15
N SER A 620 31.17 15.47 5.17
CA SER A 620 31.81 14.80 4.03
C SER A 620 33.27 14.44 4.35
N GLY A 621 33.48 13.42 5.18
CA GLY A 621 34.81 12.95 5.57
C GLY A 621 35.00 12.92 7.11
N SER A 622 36.25 12.76 7.58
CA SER A 622 36.56 12.73 9.02
C SER A 622 36.41 14.10 9.68
N LEU A 623 35.88 14.08 10.91
CA LEU A 623 35.83 15.23 11.78
C LEU A 623 36.98 15.11 12.81
N GLU A 624 37.87 16.12 12.84
CA GLU A 624 39.02 16.13 13.75
C GLU A 624 39.04 17.42 14.57
N LEU A 625 39.13 17.31 15.89
CA LEU A 625 39.28 18.47 16.78
C LEU A 625 40.72 19.00 16.71
N VAL A 626 40.88 20.28 16.41
CA VAL A 626 42.20 20.91 16.23
C VAL A 626 42.64 21.64 17.48
N ALA A 627 41.77 22.45 18.07
CA ALA A 627 42.10 23.32 19.22
C ALA A 627 40.82 23.79 19.92
N VAL A 628 40.97 24.40 21.07
CA VAL A 628 39.89 25.11 21.80
C VAL A 628 40.30 26.55 21.97
N LEU A 629 39.48 27.48 21.53
CA LEU A 629 39.68 28.93 21.64
C LEU A 629 38.60 29.54 22.53
N ARG A 630 38.91 30.66 23.16
CA ARG A 630 37.86 31.49 23.79
C ARG A 630 36.94 32.04 22.70
N ILE A 631 35.63 31.99 22.96
CA ILE A 631 34.62 32.49 22.01
C ILE A 631 34.87 33.98 21.80
N PRO A 632 34.93 34.46 20.55
CA PRO A 632 35.06 35.87 20.25
C PRO A 632 33.83 36.66 20.71
N PRO A 633 33.96 37.91 21.16
CA PRO A 633 32.83 38.76 21.47
C PRO A 633 31.93 38.91 20.24
N SER A 634 30.60 38.80 20.40
CA SER A 634 29.64 38.89 19.32
C SER A 634 29.76 40.17 18.46
N GLU A 635 30.18 41.26 19.08
CA GLU A 635 30.46 42.54 18.39
C GLU A 635 31.65 42.47 17.43
N ALA A 636 32.69 41.70 17.79
CA ALA A 636 33.86 41.49 16.93
C ALA A 636 33.49 40.74 15.64
N LEU A 637 32.53 39.78 15.71
CA LEU A 637 32.11 39.00 14.57
C LEU A 637 31.08 39.71 13.67
N ARG A 638 30.47 40.80 14.15
CA ARG A 638 29.55 41.61 13.33
C ARG A 638 30.28 42.40 12.24
N ARG A 639 31.54 42.82 12.50
CA ARG A 639 32.36 43.60 11.53
C ARG A 639 33.12 42.65 10.60
N HIS A 640 33.19 42.97 9.31
CA HIS A 640 33.92 42.17 8.34
C HIS A 640 35.38 41.95 8.70
N ARG A 641 36.05 43.00 9.13
CA ARG A 641 37.46 43.00 9.55
C ARG A 641 37.70 42.07 10.76
N GLY A 642 36.81 42.07 11.72
CA GLY A 642 36.93 41.15 12.86
C GLY A 642 36.76 39.68 12.47
N ARG A 643 35.87 39.37 11.53
CA ARG A 643 35.73 37.98 11.01
C ARG A 643 36.97 37.52 10.26
N GLU A 644 37.62 38.39 9.49
CA GLU A 644 38.87 38.06 8.80
C GLU A 644 40.03 37.82 9.74
N GLU A 645 40.16 38.63 10.79
CA GLU A 645 41.16 38.42 11.85
C GLU A 645 41.00 37.07 12.55
N TRP A 646 39.78 36.69 12.85
CA TRP A 646 39.50 35.39 13.44
C TRP A 646 39.69 34.24 12.46
N ALA A 647 39.34 34.40 11.20
CA ALA A 647 39.57 33.40 10.15
C ALA A 647 41.09 33.18 9.94
N HIS A 648 41.89 34.27 9.98
CA HIS A 648 43.33 34.18 9.91
C HIS A 648 43.90 33.41 11.11
N ARG A 649 43.43 33.71 12.33
CA ARG A 649 43.82 33.02 13.55
C ARG A 649 43.46 31.53 13.53
N ILE A 650 42.30 31.18 12.98
CA ILE A 650 41.86 29.78 12.81
C ILE A 650 42.74 29.05 11.81
N ARG A 651 43.16 29.71 10.71
CA ARG A 651 44.04 29.11 9.69
C ARG A 651 45.44 28.82 10.23
N GLU A 652 45.99 29.70 11.08
CA GLU A 652 47.35 29.54 11.59
C GLU A 652 47.49 28.51 12.73
N LEU A 653 46.37 28.02 13.26
CA LEU A 653 46.41 26.96 14.27
C LEU A 653 47.04 25.70 13.67
N ARG A 654 48.21 25.34 14.16
CA ARG A 654 48.77 24.02 13.90
C ARG A 654 48.01 23.02 14.77
N ALA A 655 47.64 21.88 14.21
CA ALA A 655 47.07 20.79 14.99
C ALA A 655 48.06 20.53 16.17
N SER A 656 47.60 20.74 17.38
CA SER A 656 48.41 20.45 18.55
C SER A 656 48.73 18.97 18.53
N GLY A 657 50.00 18.57 18.37
CA GLY A 657 50.45 17.21 18.18
C GLY A 657 50.19 16.22 19.32
N LYS A 658 49.23 16.51 20.15
CA LYS A 658 48.60 15.67 21.15
C LYS A 658 47.16 15.33 20.75
N SER A 659 46.92 15.05 19.48
CA SER A 659 45.83 14.12 19.17
C SER A 659 46.26 12.80 19.82
N LYS A 660 45.68 12.49 21.00
CA LYS A 660 45.63 11.13 21.45
C LYS A 660 45.12 10.34 20.23
N LYS A 661 46.03 9.54 19.66
CA LYS A 661 45.61 8.42 18.84
C LYS A 661 44.72 7.53 19.71
N ASN A 662 43.44 7.92 19.88
CA ASN A 662 42.39 7.01 20.24
C ASN A 662 42.05 6.21 18.98
N SER A 663 43.07 5.65 18.35
CA SER A 663 42.92 4.60 17.36
C SER A 663 43.32 3.27 18.00
N SER A 664 42.75 2.93 19.09
CA SER A 664 42.38 1.55 19.34
C SER A 664 40.92 1.40 18.80
N LEU A 665 40.75 1.42 17.50
CA LEU A 665 39.71 0.64 16.92
C LEU A 665 39.87 -0.76 17.53
N GLN A 666 38.99 -1.08 18.51
CA GLN A 666 38.91 -2.46 18.99
C GLN A 666 38.72 -3.28 17.74
N ALA A 667 39.62 -4.25 17.50
CA ALA A 667 39.55 -5.12 16.36
C ALA A 667 38.15 -5.73 16.37
N LEU A 668 37.35 -5.42 15.34
CA LEU A 668 36.02 -5.98 15.21
C LEU A 668 36.13 -7.50 15.19
N PRO A 669 35.12 -8.24 15.64
CA PRO A 669 35.11 -9.70 15.55
C PRO A 669 35.46 -10.21 14.14
N ILE A 670 35.02 -9.50 13.11
CA ILE A 670 35.29 -9.79 11.71
C ILE A 670 36.78 -9.71 11.34
N ASP A 671 37.56 -8.83 11.95
CA ASP A 671 39.02 -8.72 11.71
C ASP A 671 39.77 -9.97 12.19
N ARG A 672 39.32 -10.58 13.28
CA ARG A 672 39.89 -11.85 13.81
C ARG A 672 39.56 -13.00 12.87
N GLU A 673 38.35 -13.06 12.33
CA GLU A 673 37.92 -14.08 11.37
C GLU A 673 38.72 -13.96 10.06
N ILE A 674 38.94 -12.74 9.55
CA ILE A 674 39.79 -12.47 8.41
C ILE A 674 41.23 -12.95 8.66
N ALA A 675 41.79 -12.67 9.84
CA ALA A 675 43.16 -13.09 10.18
C ALA A 675 43.30 -14.61 10.25
N ALA A 676 42.30 -15.28 10.86
CA ALA A 676 42.27 -16.77 10.92
C ALA A 676 42.18 -17.38 9.52
N LEU A 677 41.23 -16.90 8.71
CA LEU A 677 41.01 -17.41 7.35
C LEU A 677 42.24 -17.18 6.44
N ARG A 678 42.94 -16.05 6.58
CA ARG A 678 44.23 -15.81 5.87
C ARG A 678 45.31 -16.80 6.28
N ALA A 679 45.33 -17.20 7.56
CA ALA A 679 46.30 -18.20 8.04
C ALA A 679 45.99 -19.60 7.48
N ASP A 680 44.72 -19.97 7.38
CA ASP A 680 44.28 -21.24 6.83
C ASP A 680 44.52 -21.33 5.34
N ILE A 681 44.27 -20.29 4.57
CA ILE A 681 44.56 -20.17 3.14
C ILE A 681 46.07 -20.38 2.90
N ARG A 682 46.97 -19.80 3.74
CA ARG A 682 48.43 -19.98 3.58
C ARG A 682 48.90 -21.40 3.92
N ARG A 683 48.22 -22.09 4.82
CA ARG A 683 48.52 -23.48 5.21
C ARG A 683 48.00 -24.52 4.21
N HIS A 684 47.02 -24.11 3.38
CA HIS A 684 46.37 -25.03 2.47
C HIS A 684 47.39 -25.53 1.37
N PRO A 685 47.47 -26.86 1.08
CA PRO A 685 48.44 -27.42 0.16
C PRO A 685 48.37 -26.82 -1.26
N VAL A 686 47.21 -26.45 -1.71
CA VAL A 686 46.98 -25.80 -3.04
C VAL A 686 47.62 -24.41 -3.11
N HIS A 687 47.87 -23.72 -1.98
CA HIS A 687 48.54 -22.42 -1.97
C HIS A 687 49.94 -22.45 -2.59
N ALA A 688 50.66 -23.55 -2.41
CA ALA A 688 52.00 -23.77 -2.97
C ALA A 688 51.99 -24.46 -4.37
N CYS A 689 50.82 -24.55 -5.01
CA CYS A 689 50.72 -25.18 -6.35
C CYS A 689 51.35 -24.27 -7.42
N PRO A 690 52.29 -24.76 -8.29
CA PRO A 690 52.87 -23.97 -9.35
C PRO A 690 51.83 -23.56 -10.41
N HIS A 691 50.78 -24.35 -10.62
CA HIS A 691 49.68 -24.07 -11.56
C HIS A 691 48.48 -23.36 -10.90
N ARG A 692 48.69 -22.80 -9.71
CA ARG A 692 47.62 -22.13 -8.95
C ARG A 692 46.86 -21.08 -9.74
N ASP A 693 47.55 -20.31 -10.61
CA ASP A 693 46.94 -19.22 -11.35
C ASP A 693 46.12 -19.72 -12.57
N GLU A 694 46.41 -20.94 -13.07
CA GLU A 694 45.60 -21.62 -14.07
C GLU A 694 44.28 -22.13 -13.46
N HIS A 695 44.36 -22.73 -12.26
CA HIS A 695 43.18 -23.13 -11.51
C HIS A 695 42.37 -21.95 -10.99
N ALA A 696 42.97 -20.77 -10.79
CA ALA A 696 42.34 -19.63 -10.14
C ALA A 696 41.10 -19.09 -10.91
N ARG A 697 41.16 -19.09 -12.26
CA ARG A 697 40.04 -18.60 -13.08
C ARG A 697 38.82 -19.53 -13.01
N ALA A 698 39.04 -20.82 -13.13
CA ALA A 698 37.99 -21.83 -13.02
C ALA A 698 37.46 -21.90 -11.58
N GLY A 699 38.34 -21.91 -10.58
CA GLY A 699 37.97 -21.92 -9.16
C GLY A 699 37.19 -20.69 -8.72
N HIS A 700 37.50 -19.49 -9.22
CA HIS A 700 36.74 -18.28 -8.91
C HIS A 700 35.32 -18.32 -9.51
N THR A 701 35.21 -18.81 -10.76
CA THR A 701 33.91 -18.99 -11.43
C THR A 701 33.06 -20.04 -10.70
N TRP A 702 33.71 -21.16 -10.30
CA TRP A 702 33.06 -22.22 -9.54
C TRP A 702 32.56 -21.70 -8.17
N ALA A 703 33.40 -21.01 -7.40
CA ALA A 703 33.03 -20.46 -6.09
C ALA A 703 31.87 -19.46 -6.17
N LYS A 704 31.87 -18.63 -7.23
CA LYS A 704 30.76 -17.69 -7.48
C LYS A 704 29.45 -18.44 -7.78
N LYS A 705 29.48 -19.42 -8.66
CA LYS A 705 28.30 -20.23 -9.02
C LYS A 705 27.83 -21.09 -7.84
N ASN A 706 28.76 -21.64 -7.05
CA ASN A 706 28.43 -22.40 -5.85
C ASN A 706 27.69 -21.50 -4.80
N ALA A 707 28.14 -20.28 -4.62
CA ALA A 707 27.46 -19.33 -3.74
C ALA A 707 26.06 -18.96 -4.26
N GLU A 708 25.85 -18.88 -5.57
CA GLU A 708 24.53 -18.71 -6.19
C GLU A 708 23.66 -19.96 -5.98
N TYR A 709 24.22 -21.14 -6.14
CA TYR A 709 23.52 -22.43 -5.90
C TYR A 709 23.07 -22.59 -4.45
N GLU A 710 23.96 -22.36 -3.48
CA GLU A 710 23.61 -22.40 -2.05
C GLU A 710 22.51 -21.36 -1.69
N LYS A 711 22.59 -20.16 -2.28
CA LYS A 711 21.56 -19.14 -2.09
C LYS A 711 20.22 -19.58 -2.67
N LEU A 712 20.23 -20.27 -3.81
CA LEU A 712 19.02 -20.85 -4.41
C LEU A 712 18.45 -21.97 -3.55
N LEU A 713 19.27 -22.88 -3.05
CA LEU A 713 18.83 -23.96 -2.14
C LEU A 713 18.17 -23.38 -0.86
N LYS A 714 18.80 -22.39 -0.22
CA LYS A 714 18.20 -21.70 0.93
C LYS A 714 16.87 -21.01 0.60
N ARG A 715 16.74 -20.48 -0.62
CA ARG A 715 15.47 -19.90 -1.07
C ARG A 715 14.41 -20.95 -1.36
N ILE A 716 14.78 -22.11 -1.87
CA ILE A 716 13.88 -23.25 -2.09
C ILE A 716 13.37 -23.74 -0.72
N ASP A 717 14.28 -23.98 0.22
CA ASP A 717 13.98 -24.49 1.56
C ASP A 717 13.07 -23.52 2.34
N GLY A 718 13.33 -22.22 2.23
CA GLY A 718 12.51 -21.18 2.86
C GLY A 718 11.12 -20.98 2.21
N ARG A 719 10.87 -21.50 1.00
CA ARG A 719 9.60 -21.37 0.28
C ARG A 719 8.72 -22.62 0.33
N THR A 720 9.32 -23.79 0.43
CA THR A 720 8.61 -25.09 0.36
C THR A 720 7.59 -25.29 1.51
N ASN A 721 7.68 -24.54 2.62
CA ASN A 721 6.82 -24.69 3.78
C ASN A 721 6.27 -23.35 4.32
N SER A 722 6.07 -22.34 3.47
CA SER A 722 5.82 -20.98 3.96
C SER A 722 4.51 -20.81 4.74
N VAL A 723 3.37 -21.22 4.19
CA VAL A 723 2.05 -21.02 4.82
C VAL A 723 1.79 -22.05 5.92
N ALA A 724 2.09 -23.32 5.65
CA ALA A 724 1.94 -24.39 6.64
C ALA A 724 2.84 -24.21 7.87
N SER A 725 4.10 -23.76 7.65
CA SER A 725 5.02 -23.46 8.73
C SER A 725 4.58 -22.25 9.55
N GLN A 726 4.03 -21.21 8.91
CA GLN A 726 3.46 -20.08 9.62
C GLN A 726 2.24 -20.48 10.45
N PHE A 727 1.34 -21.29 9.89
CA PHE A 727 0.20 -21.86 10.62
C PHE A 727 0.65 -22.63 11.87
N ASP A 728 1.65 -23.51 11.74
CA ASP A 728 2.17 -24.27 12.88
C ASP A 728 2.76 -23.36 13.98
N ARG A 729 3.43 -22.25 13.59
CA ARG A 729 3.95 -21.26 14.55
C ARG A 729 2.83 -20.48 15.23
N VAL A 730 1.80 -20.08 14.48
CA VAL A 730 0.60 -19.42 15.06
C VAL A 730 -0.09 -20.36 16.05
N CYS A 731 -0.25 -21.66 15.70
CA CYS A 731 -0.76 -22.64 16.64
C CYS A 731 0.11 -22.73 17.90
N ALA A 732 1.45 -22.71 17.78
CA ALA A 732 2.36 -22.75 18.93
C ALA A 732 2.22 -21.52 19.85
N VAL A 733 1.95 -20.32 19.30
CA VAL A 733 1.62 -19.12 20.10
C VAL A 733 0.31 -19.36 20.87
N LEU A 734 -0.73 -19.82 20.17
CA LEU A 734 -2.04 -20.08 20.76
C LEU A 734 -2.00 -21.18 21.83
N ASP A 735 -1.23 -22.25 21.61
CA ASP A 735 -1.00 -23.32 22.59
C ASP A 735 -0.30 -22.75 23.84
N ARG A 736 0.76 -21.97 23.66
CA ARG A 736 1.55 -21.37 24.75
C ARG A 736 0.75 -20.38 25.59
N MET A 737 -0.20 -19.69 24.98
CA MET A 737 -1.09 -18.73 25.63
C MET A 737 -2.37 -19.38 26.18
N GLY A 738 -2.60 -20.68 25.95
CA GLY A 738 -3.75 -21.42 26.47
C GLY A 738 -5.06 -21.19 25.72
N PHE A 739 -5.00 -20.75 24.48
CA PHE A 739 -6.15 -20.66 23.57
C PHE A 739 -6.46 -21.97 22.89
N LEU A 740 -5.44 -22.84 22.76
CA LEU A 740 -5.51 -24.20 22.26
C LEU A 740 -4.89 -25.13 23.29
N VAL A 741 -5.36 -26.40 23.34
CA VAL A 741 -4.74 -27.52 24.06
C VAL A 741 -4.98 -28.78 23.23
N ASP A 742 -3.93 -29.47 22.82
CA ASP A 742 -4.02 -30.66 21.96
C ASP A 742 -4.94 -30.45 20.73
N ASP A 743 -4.75 -29.35 20.04
CA ASP A 743 -5.54 -28.89 18.86
C ASP A 743 -7.04 -28.62 19.16
N ARG A 744 -7.45 -28.59 20.40
CA ARG A 744 -8.81 -28.21 20.80
C ARG A 744 -8.87 -26.75 21.20
N VAL A 745 -9.88 -26.08 20.70
CA VAL A 745 -10.17 -24.69 21.05
C VAL A 745 -10.67 -24.61 22.49
N MET A 746 -9.98 -23.87 23.33
CA MET A 746 -10.34 -23.65 24.73
C MET A 746 -11.43 -22.58 24.87
N PRO A 747 -12.08 -22.41 26.04
CA PRO A 747 -13.04 -21.31 26.25
C PRO A 747 -12.48 -19.93 25.89
N SER A 748 -11.17 -19.68 26.12
CA SER A 748 -10.42 -18.52 25.68
C SER A 748 -10.42 -18.37 24.17
N GLY A 749 -10.19 -19.47 23.46
CA GLY A 749 -10.24 -19.52 22.01
C GLY A 749 -11.63 -19.26 21.46
N GLU A 750 -12.70 -19.72 22.14
CA GLU A 750 -14.09 -19.41 21.73
C GLU A 750 -14.41 -17.90 21.81
N VAL A 751 -13.81 -17.18 22.76
CA VAL A 751 -13.89 -15.72 22.83
C VAL A 751 -13.11 -15.10 21.66
N LEU A 752 -11.88 -15.58 21.38
CA LEU A 752 -11.03 -15.09 20.30
C LEU A 752 -11.68 -15.23 18.91
N ARG A 753 -12.46 -16.27 18.68
CA ARG A 753 -13.21 -16.47 17.44
C ARG A 753 -14.17 -15.32 17.09
N ARG A 754 -14.63 -14.58 18.10
CA ARG A 754 -15.63 -13.50 17.97
C ARG A 754 -15.05 -12.10 18.11
N VAL A 755 -13.73 -12.00 18.30
CA VAL A 755 -13.00 -10.73 18.34
C VAL A 755 -12.16 -10.62 17.08
N PHE A 756 -12.40 -9.57 16.29
CA PHE A 756 -11.73 -9.35 15.02
C PHE A 756 -10.89 -8.07 15.09
N GLY A 757 -9.59 -8.18 14.99
CA GLY A 757 -8.68 -7.05 15.01
C GLY A 757 -7.22 -7.48 14.94
N GLU A 758 -6.34 -6.53 14.69
CA GLU A 758 -4.89 -6.81 14.64
C GLU A 758 -4.30 -7.11 16.04
N ARG A 759 -5.02 -6.77 17.11
CA ARG A 759 -4.64 -6.94 18.52
C ARG A 759 -5.63 -7.82 19.29
N ASP A 760 -6.27 -8.74 18.57
CA ASP A 760 -7.30 -9.64 19.09
C ASP A 760 -6.84 -10.47 20.31
N LEU A 761 -5.61 -11.02 20.27
CA LEU A 761 -5.01 -11.74 21.40
C LEU A 761 -4.91 -10.87 22.66
N ILE A 762 -4.45 -9.63 22.51
CA ILE A 762 -4.27 -8.71 23.65
C ILE A 762 -5.63 -8.37 24.28
N VAL A 763 -6.62 -8.11 23.42
CA VAL A 763 -8.00 -7.80 23.86
C VAL A 763 -8.57 -9.00 24.65
N VAL A 764 -8.46 -10.20 24.12
CA VAL A 764 -9.03 -11.40 24.78
C VAL A 764 -8.29 -11.71 26.08
N GLU A 765 -6.96 -11.60 26.12
CA GLU A 765 -6.17 -11.76 27.34
C GLU A 765 -6.57 -10.75 28.43
N ALA A 766 -6.77 -9.48 28.06
CA ALA A 766 -7.23 -8.46 28.99
C ALA A 766 -8.62 -8.77 29.57
N LEU A 767 -9.54 -9.27 28.74
CA LEU A 767 -10.87 -9.71 29.15
C LEU A 767 -10.80 -10.88 30.14
N GLN A 768 -10.00 -11.89 29.85
CA GLN A 768 -9.90 -13.09 30.69
C GLN A 768 -9.27 -12.82 32.06
N ARG A 769 -8.32 -11.88 32.10
CA ARG A 769 -7.69 -11.47 33.36
C ARG A 769 -8.49 -10.42 34.13
N GLY A 770 -9.65 -9.98 33.59
CA GLY A 770 -10.49 -8.97 34.21
C GLY A 770 -9.84 -7.59 34.35
N VAL A 771 -8.83 -7.32 33.51
CA VAL A 771 -8.05 -6.06 33.54
C VAL A 771 -8.97 -4.85 33.37
N TRP A 772 -10.02 -4.97 32.56
CA TRP A 772 -10.95 -3.89 32.24
C TRP A 772 -12.21 -3.85 33.11
N ASP A 773 -12.38 -4.78 34.05
CA ASP A 773 -13.63 -4.93 34.82
C ASP A 773 -13.98 -3.73 35.68
N ASN A 774 -12.96 -2.99 36.18
CA ASN A 774 -13.16 -1.86 37.08
C ASN A 774 -13.28 -0.50 36.36
N LEU A 775 -13.27 -0.47 35.03
CA LEU A 775 -13.37 0.76 34.25
C LEU A 775 -14.81 1.24 34.17
N SER A 776 -15.01 2.56 34.12
CA SER A 776 -16.26 3.19 33.70
C SER A 776 -16.45 3.07 32.18
N ALA A 777 -17.64 3.35 31.67
CA ALA A 777 -17.92 3.28 30.24
C ALA A 777 -17.02 4.18 29.38
N PRO A 778 -16.77 5.47 29.73
CA PRO A 778 -15.80 6.30 29.00
C PRO A 778 -14.35 5.77 29.04
N GLU A 779 -13.93 5.21 30.18
CA GLU A 779 -12.60 4.66 30.35
C GLU A 779 -12.42 3.35 29.55
N LEU A 780 -13.47 2.52 29.49
CA LEU A 780 -13.48 1.34 28.64
C LEU A 780 -13.36 1.72 27.14
N ALA A 781 -14.04 2.76 26.71
CA ALA A 781 -13.86 3.27 25.34
C ALA A 781 -12.44 3.75 25.08
N ALA A 782 -11.81 4.40 26.06
CA ALA A 782 -10.43 4.89 25.95
C ALA A 782 -9.42 3.74 25.85
N ILE A 783 -9.52 2.73 26.72
CA ILE A 783 -8.60 1.59 26.65
C ILE A 783 -8.81 0.77 25.38
N ALA A 784 -10.06 0.58 24.94
CA ALA A 784 -10.38 -0.07 23.68
C ALA A 784 -9.77 0.69 22.48
N SER A 785 -9.72 2.03 22.56
CA SER A 785 -9.11 2.83 21.49
C SER A 785 -7.62 2.58 21.31
N THR A 786 -6.89 2.21 22.37
CA THR A 786 -5.45 1.88 22.28
C THR A 786 -5.19 0.59 21.50
N CYS A 787 -6.18 -0.31 21.46
CA CYS A 787 -6.14 -1.56 20.71
C CYS A 787 -6.51 -1.39 19.23
N VAL A 788 -7.12 -0.26 18.88
CA VAL A 788 -7.61 0.02 17.52
C VAL A 788 -6.74 1.05 16.80
N TYR A 789 -6.37 2.11 17.51
CA TYR A 789 -5.65 3.24 16.93
C TYR A 789 -4.20 2.89 16.58
N GLN A 790 -3.70 3.52 15.52
CA GLN A 790 -2.29 3.50 15.14
C GLN A 790 -1.93 4.85 14.52
N SER A 791 -0.97 5.54 15.15
CA SER A 791 -0.42 6.80 14.65
C SER A 791 0.43 6.57 13.39
N ARG A 792 0.54 7.58 12.55
CA ARG A 792 1.34 7.52 11.32
C ARG A 792 2.67 8.26 11.54
N GLY A 793 3.77 7.52 11.63
CA GLY A 793 5.14 8.03 11.51
C GLY A 793 5.44 9.28 12.35
N GLU A 794 5.65 10.41 11.70
CA GLU A 794 6.06 11.67 12.34
C GLU A 794 5.00 12.30 13.28
N GLU A 795 3.75 11.86 13.22
CA GLU A 795 2.67 12.33 14.11
C GLU A 795 2.90 11.96 15.58
N SER A 796 3.73 10.93 15.85
CA SER A 796 4.07 10.50 17.23
C SER A 796 5.08 11.41 17.92
N ALA A 797 5.81 12.24 17.21
CA ALA A 797 6.94 13.04 17.70
C ALA A 797 6.54 14.38 18.30
N GLY A 798 5.42 14.46 18.98
CA GLY A 798 4.96 15.72 19.62
C GLY A 798 3.76 15.57 20.52
N VAL A 799 3.24 14.36 20.67
CA VAL A 799 2.12 14.07 21.57
C VAL A 799 2.66 13.98 23.00
N GLU A 800 2.13 14.82 23.90
CA GLU A 800 2.41 14.67 25.33
C GLU A 800 2.08 13.23 25.79
N PRO A 801 2.87 12.66 26.73
CA PRO A 801 2.58 11.34 27.27
C PRO A 801 1.14 11.30 27.77
N TRP A 802 0.36 10.31 27.29
CA TRP A 802 -1.01 10.14 27.74
C TRP A 802 -1.07 10.00 29.26
N THR A 803 -1.85 10.88 29.89
CA THR A 803 -2.08 10.85 31.34
C THR A 803 -3.48 10.27 31.57
N ALA A 804 -3.55 9.12 32.24
CA ALA A 804 -4.82 8.49 32.56
C ALA A 804 -5.65 9.38 33.49
N SER A 805 -6.95 9.49 33.20
CA SER A 805 -7.88 10.32 33.95
C SER A 805 -8.20 9.78 35.37
N SER A 806 -7.89 8.52 35.63
CA SER A 806 -8.09 7.86 36.92
C SER A 806 -7.01 6.82 37.21
N THR A 807 -6.90 6.43 38.49
CA THR A 807 -6.01 5.32 38.91
C THR A 807 -6.44 3.97 38.33
N ALA A 808 -7.75 3.75 38.14
CA ALA A 808 -8.26 2.53 37.52
C ALA A 808 -7.82 2.41 36.05
N LEU A 809 -7.94 3.50 35.31
CA LEU A 809 -7.51 3.56 33.89
C LEU A 809 -5.98 3.46 33.76
N ALA A 810 -5.22 4.11 34.65
CA ALA A 810 -3.76 3.99 34.66
C ALA A 810 -3.32 2.55 34.85
N ARG A 811 -3.90 1.86 35.82
CA ARG A 811 -3.61 0.44 36.10
C ARG A 811 -4.01 -0.45 34.90
N ALA A 812 -5.19 -0.24 34.34
CA ALA A 812 -5.65 -1.02 33.18
C ALA A 812 -4.72 -0.83 31.98
N TRP A 813 -4.21 0.40 31.77
CA TRP A 813 -3.23 0.67 30.72
C TRP A 813 -1.91 -0.07 30.95
N GLU A 814 -1.33 0.05 32.15
CA GLU A 814 -0.07 -0.62 32.51
C GLU A 814 -0.18 -2.14 32.35
N GLU A 815 -1.26 -2.75 32.85
CA GLU A 815 -1.50 -4.17 32.71
C GLU A 815 -1.72 -4.59 31.25
N THR A 816 -2.51 -3.84 30.47
CA THR A 816 -2.75 -4.13 29.03
C THR A 816 -1.46 -3.97 28.21
N PHE A 817 -0.65 -2.96 28.53
CA PHE A 817 0.65 -2.77 27.88
C PHE A 817 1.63 -3.92 28.21
N ALA A 818 1.69 -4.34 29.47
CA ALA A 818 2.50 -5.50 29.87
C ALA A 818 2.07 -6.79 29.16
N LEU A 819 0.75 -7.02 28.96
CA LEU A 819 0.22 -8.12 28.17
C LEU A 819 0.69 -8.03 26.71
N SER A 820 0.62 -6.85 26.12
CA SER A 820 1.09 -6.61 24.75
C SER A 820 2.58 -6.98 24.59
N GLN A 821 3.44 -6.55 25.50
CA GLN A 821 4.85 -6.89 25.47
C GLN A 821 5.11 -8.39 25.66
N SER A 822 4.29 -9.06 26.47
CA SER A 822 4.36 -10.52 26.63
C SER A 822 3.99 -11.25 25.33
N VAL A 823 2.93 -10.83 24.65
CA VAL A 823 2.51 -11.40 23.35
C VAL A 823 3.63 -11.21 22.32
N ILE A 824 4.15 -10.01 22.16
CA ILE A 824 5.23 -9.68 21.21
C ILE A 824 6.49 -10.52 21.50
N THR A 825 6.81 -10.76 22.78
CA THR A 825 7.95 -11.61 23.17
C THR A 825 7.75 -13.04 22.70
N ILE A 826 6.56 -13.63 22.95
CA ILE A 826 6.23 -15.00 22.53
C ILE A 826 6.27 -15.13 21.00
N GLU A 827 5.73 -14.15 20.29
CA GLU A 827 5.73 -14.09 18.81
C GLU A 827 7.16 -14.08 18.25
N ASN A 828 8.04 -13.23 18.82
CA ASN A 828 9.43 -13.15 18.42
C ASN A 828 10.20 -14.46 18.67
N GLU A 829 9.97 -15.11 19.82
CA GLU A 829 10.59 -16.40 20.15
C GLU A 829 10.16 -17.51 19.17
N LEU A 830 8.91 -17.49 18.72
CA LEU A 830 8.35 -18.48 17.81
C LEU A 830 8.46 -18.09 16.33
N GLY A 831 9.01 -16.91 16.03
CA GLY A 831 9.21 -16.42 14.67
C GLY A 831 7.91 -16.12 13.93
N VAL A 832 6.89 -15.65 14.63
CA VAL A 832 5.64 -15.11 14.07
C VAL A 832 5.81 -13.58 13.89
N PRO A 833 5.23 -12.97 12.84
CA PRO A 833 5.21 -11.50 12.73
C PRO A 833 4.59 -10.88 13.98
N SER A 834 5.28 -9.88 14.54
CA SER A 834 4.83 -9.27 15.80
C SER A 834 3.55 -8.49 15.63
N THR A 835 2.66 -8.66 16.59
CA THR A 835 1.46 -7.82 16.76
C THR A 835 1.88 -6.34 16.91
N PRO A 836 1.19 -5.38 16.25
CA PRO A 836 1.51 -3.96 16.40
C PRO A 836 1.40 -3.49 17.84
N GLU A 837 2.32 -2.64 18.29
CA GLU A 837 2.29 -2.06 19.63
C GLU A 837 0.99 -1.27 19.87
N LEU A 838 0.58 -1.18 21.15
CA LEU A 838 -0.57 -0.37 21.57
C LEU A 838 -0.27 1.11 21.41
N ASP A 839 -1.25 1.88 20.93
CA ASP A 839 -1.10 3.33 20.72
C ASP A 839 -2.17 4.12 21.51
N PRO A 840 -1.77 4.85 22.55
CA PRO A 840 -2.71 5.63 23.37
C PRO A 840 -3.09 6.99 22.77
N GLY A 841 -2.59 7.37 21.57
CA GLY A 841 -2.76 8.70 21.01
C GLY A 841 -4.20 9.14 20.75
N LEU A 842 -5.16 8.20 20.72
CA LEU A 842 -6.59 8.49 20.58
C LEU A 842 -7.34 8.54 21.93
N ALA A 843 -6.80 7.94 22.99
CA ALA A 843 -7.53 7.70 24.24
C ALA A 843 -8.09 8.97 24.90
N GLN A 844 -7.29 10.05 24.94
CA GLN A 844 -7.72 11.35 25.50
C GLN A 844 -8.91 11.94 24.74
N ALA A 845 -8.88 11.90 23.43
CA ALA A 845 -9.94 12.40 22.56
C ALA A 845 -11.24 11.59 22.74
N VAL A 846 -11.12 10.26 22.87
CA VAL A 846 -12.25 9.35 23.09
C VAL A 846 -12.91 9.61 24.45
N ILE A 847 -12.12 9.80 25.52
CA ILE A 847 -12.66 10.16 26.84
C ILE A 847 -13.42 11.48 26.80
N ALA A 848 -12.80 12.52 26.23
CA ALA A 848 -13.42 13.82 26.10
C ALA A 848 -14.73 13.73 25.32
N TRP A 849 -14.73 13.01 24.20
CA TRP A 849 -15.94 12.79 23.41
C TRP A 849 -16.99 12.01 24.16
N ALA A 850 -16.66 10.89 24.80
CA ALA A 850 -17.60 10.09 25.59
C ALA A 850 -18.22 10.89 26.77
N ASN A 851 -17.50 11.83 27.34
CA ASN A 851 -17.98 12.73 28.41
C ASN A 851 -18.76 13.96 27.89
N GLY A 852 -19.07 14.01 26.60
CA GLY A 852 -19.94 15.06 26.04
C GLY A 852 -19.22 16.29 25.51
N ALA A 853 -17.90 16.31 25.40
CA ALA A 853 -17.15 17.40 24.80
C ALA A 853 -17.53 17.61 23.32
N THR A 854 -17.45 18.85 22.82
CA THR A 854 -17.61 19.14 21.40
C THR A 854 -16.49 18.51 20.59
N LEU A 855 -16.69 18.33 19.29
CA LEU A 855 -15.66 17.79 18.40
C LEU A 855 -14.36 18.61 18.49
N THR A 856 -14.47 19.94 18.48
CA THR A 856 -13.33 20.86 18.62
C THR A 856 -12.53 20.58 19.89
N THR A 857 -13.22 20.42 21.02
CA THR A 857 -12.56 20.16 22.31
C THR A 857 -11.94 18.76 22.37
N ALA A 858 -12.63 17.75 21.80
CA ALA A 858 -12.18 16.37 21.84
C ALA A 858 -10.88 16.16 21.06
N ILE A 859 -10.72 16.79 19.89
CA ILE A 859 -9.52 16.66 19.06
C ILE A 859 -8.46 17.74 19.33
N TRP A 860 -8.73 18.67 20.26
CA TRP A 860 -7.78 19.74 20.60
C TRP A 860 -6.44 19.18 21.10
N GLY A 861 -5.34 19.68 20.54
CA GLY A 861 -4.00 19.21 20.89
C GLY A 861 -3.60 17.87 20.28
N THR A 862 -4.45 17.26 19.46
CA THR A 862 -4.13 16.05 18.71
C THR A 862 -3.82 16.39 17.24
N PRO A 863 -3.03 15.57 16.51
CA PRO A 863 -2.80 15.75 15.08
C PRO A 863 -3.99 15.26 14.22
N LEU A 864 -5.11 14.88 14.84
CA LEU A 864 -6.23 14.24 14.15
C LEU A 864 -7.09 15.26 13.40
N LEU A 865 -7.41 14.97 12.16
CA LEU A 865 -8.48 15.63 11.43
C LEU A 865 -9.83 15.06 11.87
N ALA A 866 -10.89 15.86 11.75
CA ALA A 866 -12.24 15.46 12.16
C ALA A 866 -12.71 14.13 11.55
N GLY A 867 -12.46 13.91 10.26
CA GLY A 867 -12.82 12.66 9.60
C GLY A 867 -11.97 11.46 10.05
N ASP A 868 -10.70 11.68 10.43
CA ASP A 868 -9.87 10.63 11.03
C ASP A 868 -10.40 10.25 12.42
N PHE A 869 -10.76 11.24 13.23
CA PHE A 869 -11.37 11.01 14.53
C PHE A 869 -12.65 10.18 14.40
N VAL A 870 -13.58 10.58 13.53
CA VAL A 870 -14.83 9.83 13.29
C VAL A 870 -14.54 8.40 12.85
N ARG A 871 -13.62 8.19 11.93
CA ARG A 871 -13.23 6.86 11.45
C ARG A 871 -12.70 5.97 12.57
N TRP A 872 -11.80 6.50 13.41
CA TRP A 872 -11.21 5.73 14.50
C TRP A 872 -12.22 5.45 15.62
N VAL A 873 -13.06 6.44 15.97
CA VAL A 873 -14.12 6.24 16.96
C VAL A 873 -15.11 5.17 16.51
N ARG A 874 -15.44 5.10 15.23
CA ARG A 874 -16.29 4.02 14.70
C ARG A 874 -15.65 2.64 14.83
N GLN A 875 -14.34 2.50 14.61
CA GLN A 875 -13.64 1.23 14.86
C GLN A 875 -13.63 0.88 16.36
N VAL A 876 -13.56 1.86 17.25
CA VAL A 876 -13.75 1.63 18.69
C VAL A 876 -15.18 1.17 18.99
N VAL A 877 -16.19 1.77 18.36
CA VAL A 877 -17.60 1.34 18.46
C VAL A 877 -17.76 -0.10 18.00
N ASP A 878 -17.12 -0.51 16.89
CA ASP A 878 -17.15 -1.89 16.39
C ASP A 878 -16.52 -2.86 17.38
N LEU A 879 -15.36 -2.50 17.96
CA LEU A 879 -14.75 -3.33 19.01
C LEU A 879 -15.65 -3.44 20.26
N LEU A 880 -16.23 -2.33 20.74
CA LEU A 880 -17.15 -2.33 21.87
C LEU A 880 -18.40 -3.18 21.60
N ASP A 881 -18.87 -3.20 20.36
CA ASP A 881 -19.99 -4.07 19.97
C ASP A 881 -19.61 -5.56 20.02
N GLN A 882 -18.39 -5.92 19.61
CA GLN A 882 -17.86 -7.29 19.76
C GLN A 882 -17.71 -7.65 21.24
N LEU A 883 -17.15 -6.75 22.07
CA LEU A 883 -17.02 -6.96 23.52
C LEU A 883 -18.34 -7.23 24.23
N ARG A 884 -19.40 -6.55 23.81
CA ARG A 884 -20.76 -6.75 24.32
C ARG A 884 -21.23 -8.21 24.26
N HIS A 885 -20.74 -8.98 23.29
CA HIS A 885 -21.15 -10.35 23.05
C HIS A 885 -20.21 -11.40 23.69
N VAL A 886 -19.02 -11.02 24.11
CA VAL A 886 -17.99 -11.97 24.58
C VAL A 886 -17.50 -11.69 26.01
N ALA A 887 -17.71 -10.49 26.53
CA ALA A 887 -17.24 -10.09 27.86
C ALA A 887 -18.16 -10.63 28.99
N SER A 888 -17.71 -10.49 30.24
CA SER A 888 -18.53 -10.76 31.41
C SER A 888 -19.81 -9.90 31.39
N PRO A 889 -20.95 -10.35 31.98
CA PRO A 889 -22.21 -9.61 31.96
C PRO A 889 -22.08 -8.15 32.43
N ALA A 890 -21.24 -7.89 33.44
CA ALA A 890 -20.99 -6.55 33.96
C ALA A 890 -20.23 -5.69 32.95
N LEU A 891 -19.20 -6.22 32.33
CA LEU A 891 -18.40 -5.51 31.32
C LEU A 891 -19.19 -5.32 30.01
N ALA A 892 -20.02 -6.31 29.62
CA ALA A 892 -20.91 -6.21 28.46
C ALA A 892 -21.90 -5.04 28.57
N VAL A 893 -22.45 -4.77 29.77
CA VAL A 893 -23.27 -3.58 30.02
C VAL A 893 -22.43 -2.31 29.80
N LYS A 894 -21.22 -2.24 30.37
CA LYS A 894 -20.33 -1.07 30.20
C LYS A 894 -19.92 -0.89 28.76
N ALA A 895 -19.66 -1.94 27.99
CA ALA A 895 -19.35 -1.87 26.58
C ALA A 895 -20.54 -1.33 25.76
N ARG A 896 -21.75 -1.74 26.07
CA ARG A 896 -22.97 -1.19 25.48
C ARG A 896 -23.11 0.30 25.78
N ASP A 897 -22.93 0.69 27.04
CA ASP A 897 -23.06 2.07 27.47
C ASP A 897 -21.95 2.94 26.85
N ALA A 898 -20.72 2.45 26.79
CA ALA A 898 -19.58 3.10 26.11
C ALA A 898 -19.87 3.32 24.62
N ARG A 899 -20.38 2.30 23.93
CA ARG A 899 -20.80 2.40 22.53
C ARG A 899 -21.87 3.51 22.36
N GLN A 900 -22.85 3.56 23.23
CA GLN A 900 -23.93 4.57 23.17
C GLN A 900 -23.40 5.99 23.39
N LEU A 901 -22.44 6.17 24.32
CA LEU A 901 -21.79 7.46 24.57
C LEU A 901 -20.98 7.95 23.35
N LEU A 902 -20.39 7.06 22.59
CA LEU A 902 -19.62 7.40 21.39
C LEU A 902 -20.51 7.72 20.19
N LEU A 903 -21.66 7.06 20.06
CA LEU A 903 -22.60 7.25 18.96
C LEU A 903 -23.43 8.52 19.18
N ARG A 904 -22.86 9.67 18.88
CA ARG A 904 -23.50 10.98 18.91
C ARG A 904 -22.90 11.94 17.88
N GLY A 905 -23.62 12.98 17.51
CA GLY A 905 -23.17 14.01 16.56
C GLY A 905 -22.57 13.41 15.29
N VAL A 906 -21.41 13.87 14.91
CA VAL A 906 -20.72 13.49 13.65
C VAL A 906 -20.39 11.99 13.52
N VAL A 907 -20.44 11.23 14.62
CA VAL A 907 -20.15 9.78 14.61
C VAL A 907 -21.38 8.97 14.19
N THR A 908 -22.59 9.47 14.40
CA THR A 908 -23.86 8.75 14.11
C THR A 908 -24.27 8.82 12.64
N TRP A 909 -23.80 9.73 11.84
CA TRP A 909 -24.40 10.11 10.55
C TRP A 909 -24.37 9.07 9.42
N ASP A 910 -23.82 7.89 9.59
CA ASP A 910 -23.94 6.80 8.61
C ASP A 910 -24.72 5.60 9.18
N ALA A 911 -25.37 5.75 10.30
CA ALA A 911 -26.07 4.65 11.00
C ALA A 911 -27.58 4.59 10.69
N GLU A 912 -28.13 5.52 9.85
CA GLU A 912 -29.51 5.53 9.40
C GLU A 912 -29.67 5.08 7.94
#